data_a8bdabce5b927a02b1c0cedc1d008c59
#
_entry.id   a8bdabce5b927a02b1c0cedc1d008c59
#
_cell.length_a   1.000
_cell.length_b   1.000
_cell.length_c   1.000
_cell.angle_alpha   90.00
_cell.angle_beta   90.00
_cell.angle_gamma   90.00
#
_symmetry.space_group_name_H-M   'P 1'
#
loop_
_entity.id
_entity.type
_entity.pdbx_description
1 polymer ?
#
loop_
_entity_poly.entity_id
_entity_poly.type
_entity_poly.pdbx_seq_one_letter_code
_entity_poly.pdbx_strand_id
1 'polypeptide(L)'
;MKLTLISRKFTGFGAFAMAIALLVSLLIPTAQANTFSLPNAPTNVTSYLGAKGVVVKWTPGADVAPEITGYIVSAGAGSCPIFVPAKAHNVVTMPVVTGQPAGRPVVQAVNAYGFSKPAASNKSYTAAELATVSSSNNKAVQVLQLSDLHGAIEVGGSFGAPLLVSNWDADRKANAATFAFTSGDNIGAAPPISTEFEELPTIETLNAMKLDAGAFGNHEHDRNLAHLQKVIGASDFQWVVSNYNPDSLAVLKSGTKQTKTFTIIERGGVKIGVVGANTPETIEQVFPGNLDYTDASGAKKTITINPGVTGINQAIVDAKAAGADMVIALLHQGWQENADGVSKGILNAMATQIKGAAAVYGGHSHQSFASVIPGSPRVAPVVIGQTRNSGVEYTRTQICMRYGKVVGQSIEHVLKAAAPTINTGIVSTVTTQDVAAAALVKKYKDQLSAKLDIKIGQVSGVFPRGGTPAVERSGETPMGNYIADLMRAKYKTDFVIQNGGGIRDTFPAKTYIPANTALVRTGSGPLDVTLGDALAVFPFGNQIATTVVTGENLWKALENGVGGNFPGDGRFPQVSGLKYSFDASKPIGSRIVEVTKLDGTAVAKDSKEYTLATLDFLIYGGDGYVNVFSPAQAKVKGALLDVFVDALRADMAAGKVTQVPAADGRIKKVG
;
A
#
# COMPACT_ATOMS: atom_id res chain seq x y z
N MET A 1 46.27 7.89 -53.23
CA MET A 1 46.29 8.66 -51.98
C MET A 1 45.33 8.00 -51.00
N LYS A 2 45.85 7.34 -49.96
CA LYS A 2 45.10 6.49 -49.03
C LYS A 2 44.38 7.34 -47.98
N LEU A 3 43.04 7.16 -47.84
CA LEU A 3 42.29 7.66 -46.70
C LEU A 3 42.20 6.54 -45.66
N THR A 4 42.68 6.80 -44.48
CA THR A 4 42.65 5.90 -43.35
C THR A 4 41.40 6.19 -42.52
N LEU A 5 40.49 5.18 -42.38
CA LEU A 5 39.38 5.24 -41.44
C LEU A 5 39.89 5.05 -39.99
N ILE A 6 39.56 6.00 -39.13
CA ILE A 6 39.76 5.86 -37.68
C ILE A 6 38.41 5.44 -37.07
N SER A 7 38.34 4.17 -36.65
CA SER A 7 37.24 3.66 -35.81
C SER A 7 37.49 4.07 -34.36
N ARG A 8 36.64 4.90 -33.78
CA ARG A 8 36.60 5.12 -32.34
C ARG A 8 35.65 4.11 -31.71
N LYS A 9 36.20 3.16 -30.98
CA LYS A 9 35.47 2.30 -30.07
C LYS A 9 35.01 3.10 -28.85
N PHE A 10 33.71 3.14 -28.62
CA PHE A 10 33.18 3.55 -27.31
C PHE A 10 33.18 2.32 -26.39
N THR A 11 34.15 2.24 -25.51
CA THR A 11 34.15 1.35 -24.35
C THR A 11 34.50 2.23 -23.14
N GLY A 12 33.54 2.41 -22.24
CA GLY A 12 33.85 3.16 -21.02
C GLY A 12 32.67 3.60 -20.17
N PHE A 13 31.59 2.83 -20.09
CA PHE A 13 30.53 3.14 -19.08
C PHE A 13 30.17 1.94 -18.16
N GLY A 14 30.73 0.76 -18.40
CA GLY A 14 30.49 -0.42 -17.57
C GLY A 14 31.44 -0.61 -16.37
N ALA A 15 32.58 0.05 -16.38
CA ALA A 15 33.62 -0.21 -15.36
C ALA A 15 33.54 0.70 -14.12
N PHE A 16 32.83 1.83 -14.18
CA PHE A 16 32.75 2.77 -13.06
C PHE A 16 31.66 2.41 -12.05
N ALA A 17 30.59 1.71 -12.47
CA ALA A 17 29.54 1.23 -11.58
C ALA A 17 29.98 0.00 -10.76
N MET A 18 30.87 -0.85 -11.31
CA MET A 18 31.40 -2.02 -10.58
C MET A 18 32.51 -1.68 -9.57
N ALA A 19 33.26 -0.60 -9.77
CA ALA A 19 34.31 -0.20 -8.84
C ALA A 19 33.78 0.44 -7.55
N ILE A 20 32.61 1.07 -7.58
CA ILE A 20 31.98 1.63 -6.36
C ILE A 20 31.31 0.53 -5.54
N ALA A 21 30.79 -0.52 -6.16
CA ALA A 21 30.23 -1.66 -5.44
C ALA A 21 31.29 -2.52 -4.74
N LEU A 22 32.53 -2.59 -5.26
CA LEU A 22 33.61 -3.36 -4.65
C LEU A 22 34.38 -2.61 -3.55
N LEU A 23 34.36 -1.27 -3.52
CA LEU A 23 35.05 -0.50 -2.46
C LEU A 23 34.20 -0.32 -1.18
N VAL A 24 32.88 -0.57 -1.24
CA VAL A 24 32.00 -0.55 -0.06
C VAL A 24 32.01 -1.89 0.70
N SER A 25 32.44 -2.97 0.05
CA SER A 25 32.47 -4.31 0.67
C SER A 25 33.72 -4.63 1.50
N LEU A 26 34.71 -3.74 1.55
CA LEU A 26 35.98 -3.99 2.26
C LEU A 26 36.17 -3.20 3.56
N LEU A 27 35.16 -2.49 4.05
CA LEU A 27 35.17 -1.77 5.33
C LEU A 27 33.92 -2.08 6.18
N ILE A 28 33.50 -3.34 6.21
CA ILE A 28 32.53 -3.77 7.23
C ILE A 28 33.37 -4.38 8.37
N PRO A 29 33.53 -3.69 9.50
CA PRO A 29 33.95 -4.38 10.72
C PRO A 29 32.88 -5.44 11.02
N THR A 30 33.30 -6.61 11.50
CA THR A 30 32.43 -7.66 12.02
C THR A 30 31.48 -7.03 13.03
N ALA A 31 30.30 -6.62 12.57
CA ALA A 31 29.30 -6.01 13.41
C ALA A 31 28.71 -7.13 14.27
N GLN A 32 28.85 -7.01 15.60
CA GLN A 32 27.87 -7.56 16.51
C GLN A 32 26.48 -7.30 15.91
N ALA A 33 25.65 -8.34 15.87
CA ALA A 33 24.26 -8.21 15.47
C ALA A 33 23.59 -7.18 16.40
N ASN A 34 23.56 -5.92 15.99
CA ASN A 34 22.77 -4.90 16.66
C ASN A 34 21.31 -5.29 16.43
N THR A 35 20.67 -5.76 17.47
CA THR A 35 19.22 -5.98 17.49
C THR A 35 18.56 -4.61 17.41
N PHE A 36 18.17 -4.23 16.21
CA PHE A 36 17.45 -2.98 15.96
C PHE A 36 16.06 -3.09 16.57
N SER A 37 15.70 -2.21 17.48
CA SER A 37 14.41 -2.24 18.15
C SER A 37 13.75 -0.86 18.23
N LEU A 38 12.42 -0.86 18.31
CA LEU A 38 11.67 0.33 18.67
C LEU A 38 12.03 0.75 20.10
N PRO A 39 11.96 2.07 20.42
CA PRO A 39 12.32 2.53 21.76
C PRO A 39 11.39 1.97 22.83
N ASN A 40 11.91 1.80 24.04
CA ASN A 40 11.09 1.49 25.20
C ASN A 40 10.21 2.66 25.60
N ALA A 41 8.99 2.36 26.07
CA ALA A 41 8.06 3.38 26.50
C ALA A 41 8.60 4.13 27.73
N PRO A 42 8.39 5.47 27.83
CA PRO A 42 8.61 6.21 29.05
C PRO A 42 7.76 5.67 30.20
N THR A 43 8.19 5.95 31.41
CA THR A 43 7.49 5.54 32.64
C THR A 43 7.20 6.76 33.54
N ASN A 44 6.40 6.58 34.59
CA ASN A 44 6.08 7.61 35.58
C ASN A 44 5.57 8.91 34.93
N VAL A 45 4.73 8.80 33.89
CA VAL A 45 4.18 9.96 33.20
C VAL A 45 3.17 10.65 34.10
N THR A 46 3.46 11.89 34.47
CA THR A 46 2.58 12.73 35.30
C THR A 46 2.27 14.04 34.59
N SER A 47 1.11 14.63 34.88
CA SER A 47 0.75 15.93 34.31
C SER A 47 -0.06 16.78 35.27
N TYR A 48 0.05 18.11 35.10
CA TYR A 48 -0.77 19.09 35.78
C TYR A 48 -1.00 20.32 34.90
N LEU A 49 -2.08 21.06 35.19
CA LEU A 49 -2.42 22.28 34.46
C LEU A 49 -1.56 23.42 34.97
N GLY A 50 -0.73 23.98 34.11
CA GLY A 50 0.09 25.16 34.39
C GLY A 50 -0.49 26.41 33.72
N ALA A 51 0.05 27.60 34.04
CA ALA A 51 -0.45 28.87 33.48
C ALA A 51 -0.35 29.01 31.95
N LYS A 52 0.51 28.22 31.29
CA LYS A 52 0.78 28.31 29.83
C LYS A 52 0.44 27.03 29.06
N GLY A 53 -0.23 26.07 29.68
CA GLY A 53 -0.54 24.79 29.11
C GLY A 53 -0.44 23.63 30.10
N VAL A 54 -0.47 22.41 29.57
CA VAL A 54 -0.33 21.19 30.38
C VAL A 54 1.16 20.86 30.57
N VAL A 55 1.64 20.89 31.80
CA VAL A 55 3.01 20.46 32.13
C VAL A 55 3.02 18.95 32.25
N VAL A 56 3.87 18.29 31.46
CA VAL A 56 4.03 16.84 31.45
C VAL A 56 5.45 16.48 31.82
N LYS A 57 5.59 15.51 32.74
CA LYS A 57 6.87 14.96 33.19
C LYS A 57 6.89 13.46 33.02
N TRP A 58 8.05 12.88 32.73
CA TRP A 58 8.23 11.44 32.58
C TRP A 58 9.63 10.99 33.01
N THR A 59 9.78 9.70 33.19
CA THR A 59 11.07 9.02 33.29
C THR A 59 11.36 8.34 31.96
N PRO A 60 12.54 8.52 31.35
CA PRO A 60 12.95 7.78 30.16
C PRO A 60 12.80 6.29 30.33
N GLY A 61 12.43 5.59 29.26
CA GLY A 61 12.58 4.15 29.17
C GLY A 61 14.06 3.75 29.11
N ALA A 62 14.35 2.46 29.29
CA ALA A 62 15.71 1.95 29.10
C ALA A 62 16.18 2.21 27.67
N ASP A 63 17.43 2.60 27.51
CA ASP A 63 18.03 2.80 26.18
C ASP A 63 18.07 1.49 25.39
N VAL A 64 17.83 1.62 24.09
CA VAL A 64 17.91 0.57 23.09
C VAL A 64 18.73 1.08 21.90
N ALA A 65 19.28 0.19 21.11
CA ALA A 65 19.94 0.59 19.86
C ALA A 65 18.90 0.63 18.72
N PRO A 66 18.81 1.71 17.92
CA PRO A 66 19.56 2.97 18.04
C PRO A 66 19.03 3.86 19.17
N GLU A 67 19.86 4.80 19.58
CA GLU A 67 19.55 5.77 20.64
C GLU A 67 18.22 6.50 20.42
N ILE A 68 17.53 6.81 21.51
CA ILE A 68 16.35 7.67 21.51
C ILE A 68 16.75 9.08 21.02
N THR A 69 16.11 9.56 19.97
CA THR A 69 16.33 10.91 19.40
C THR A 69 15.52 11.97 20.15
N GLY A 70 14.39 11.58 20.75
CA GLY A 70 13.54 12.47 21.52
C GLY A 70 12.23 11.82 21.96
N TYR A 71 11.32 12.68 22.41
CA TYR A 71 10.00 12.32 22.90
C TYR A 71 8.93 13.16 22.22
N ILE A 72 7.82 12.55 21.88
CA ILE A 72 6.61 13.26 21.45
C ILE A 72 5.62 13.25 22.60
N VAL A 73 5.14 14.44 22.96
CA VAL A 73 4.08 14.65 23.95
C VAL A 73 2.84 15.13 23.22
N SER A 74 1.74 14.39 23.32
CA SER A 74 0.46 14.69 22.66
C SER A 74 -0.71 14.37 23.58
N ALA A 75 -1.92 14.73 23.18
CA ALA A 75 -3.15 14.41 23.93
C ALA A 75 -4.29 13.95 22.98
N GLY A 76 -3.95 13.34 21.86
CA GLY A 76 -4.89 12.83 20.86
C GLY A 76 -5.44 13.90 19.91
N ALA A 77 -6.60 13.62 19.32
CA ALA A 77 -7.23 14.46 18.29
C ALA A 77 -7.40 15.91 18.74
N GLY A 78 -7.09 16.86 17.84
CA GLY A 78 -7.20 18.30 18.11
C GLY A 78 -6.15 18.87 19.06
N SER A 79 -5.20 18.07 19.56
CA SER A 79 -4.11 18.54 20.41
C SER A 79 -2.97 19.18 19.59
N CYS A 80 -2.09 19.88 20.31
CA CYS A 80 -0.88 20.48 19.75
C CYS A 80 0.35 19.73 20.29
N PRO A 81 0.82 18.67 19.61
CA PRO A 81 1.95 17.88 20.10
C PRO A 81 3.25 18.67 20.12
N ILE A 82 4.15 18.28 21.02
CA ILE A 82 5.50 18.88 21.14
C ILE A 82 6.55 17.79 21.02
N PHE A 83 7.59 18.07 20.25
CA PHE A 83 8.81 17.27 20.24
C PHE A 83 9.81 17.79 21.30
N VAL A 84 10.33 16.89 22.11
CA VAL A 84 11.34 17.16 23.13
C VAL A 84 12.59 16.33 22.79
N PRO A 85 13.73 16.95 22.43
CA PRO A 85 14.97 16.22 22.17
C PRO A 85 15.42 15.37 23.35
N ALA A 86 16.03 14.21 23.11
CA ALA A 86 16.42 13.25 24.15
C ALA A 86 17.37 13.83 25.21
N LYS A 87 18.22 14.78 24.83
CA LYS A 87 19.17 15.47 25.73
C LYS A 87 18.56 16.65 26.49
N ALA A 88 17.27 16.95 26.29
CA ALA A 88 16.57 17.98 27.02
C ALA A 88 16.05 17.42 28.37
N HIS A 89 15.48 18.31 29.23
CA HIS A 89 14.80 17.87 30.42
C HIS A 89 13.56 17.04 30.11
N ASN A 90 13.31 15.98 30.90
CA ASN A 90 12.14 15.10 30.75
C ASN A 90 10.87 15.78 31.32
N VAL A 91 10.68 17.02 30.96
CA VAL A 91 9.52 17.85 31.28
C VAL A 91 9.28 18.86 30.19
N VAL A 92 8.03 19.05 29.84
CA VAL A 92 7.62 20.06 28.86
C VAL A 92 6.25 20.64 29.20
N THR A 93 6.02 21.89 28.82
CA THR A 93 4.68 22.47 28.78
C THR A 93 4.10 22.25 27.38
N MET A 94 3.16 21.31 27.28
CA MET A 94 2.40 21.09 26.04
C MET A 94 1.42 22.26 25.88
N PRO A 95 1.45 22.98 24.73
CA PRO A 95 0.53 24.09 24.52
C PRO A 95 -0.89 23.57 24.34
N VAL A 96 -1.85 24.35 24.81
CA VAL A 96 -3.27 24.11 24.59
C VAL A 96 -3.75 25.11 23.55
N VAL A 97 -4.50 24.64 22.56
CA VAL A 97 -5.08 25.47 21.52
C VAL A 97 -6.55 25.77 21.81
N THR A 98 -7.05 26.87 21.28
CA THR A 98 -8.46 27.26 21.43
C THR A 98 -9.36 26.16 20.82
N GLY A 99 -10.35 25.72 21.60
CA GLY A 99 -11.29 24.68 21.17
C GLY A 99 -10.74 23.26 21.26
N GLN A 100 -9.57 23.05 21.86
CA GLN A 100 -9.02 21.71 22.05
C GLN A 100 -10.02 20.84 22.85
N PRO A 101 -10.35 19.63 22.31
CA PRO A 101 -11.23 18.69 23.02
C PRO A 101 -10.57 18.14 24.29
N ALA A 102 -11.38 17.47 25.12
CA ALA A 102 -10.86 16.74 26.27
C ALA A 102 -9.80 15.72 25.85
N GLY A 103 -8.76 15.56 26.66
CA GLY A 103 -7.69 14.64 26.32
C GLY A 103 -6.82 14.23 27.52
N ARG A 104 -6.10 13.15 27.34
CA ARG A 104 -5.11 12.65 28.30
C ARG A 104 -3.72 12.74 27.67
N PRO A 105 -2.77 13.47 28.26
CA PRO A 105 -1.42 13.52 27.75
C PRO A 105 -0.76 12.14 27.69
N VAL A 106 -0.07 11.87 26.61
CA VAL A 106 0.73 10.67 26.38
C VAL A 106 2.13 11.08 25.96
N VAL A 107 3.12 10.26 26.31
CA VAL A 107 4.52 10.44 25.91
C VAL A 107 4.96 9.19 25.16
N GLN A 108 5.54 9.38 24.00
CA GLN A 108 6.18 8.32 23.23
C GLN A 108 7.65 8.68 22.99
N ALA A 109 8.54 7.74 23.28
CA ALA A 109 9.93 7.85 22.85
C ALA A 109 10.03 7.60 21.35
N VAL A 110 11.01 8.23 20.71
CA VAL A 110 11.23 8.13 19.26
C VAL A 110 12.68 7.85 18.96
N ASN A 111 12.95 6.90 18.07
CA ASN A 111 14.26 6.66 17.47
C ASN A 111 14.15 6.59 15.94
N ALA A 112 15.24 6.25 15.25
CA ALA A 112 15.27 6.16 13.78
C ALA A 112 14.30 5.09 13.19
N TYR A 113 13.80 4.17 14.01
CA TYR A 113 12.91 3.08 13.56
C TYR A 113 11.43 3.32 13.89
N GLY A 114 11.13 4.28 14.74
CA GLY A 114 9.74 4.64 15.02
C GLY A 114 9.47 5.03 16.47
N PHE A 115 8.25 4.72 16.89
CA PHE A 115 7.67 5.15 18.16
C PHE A 115 7.62 4.01 19.17
N SER A 116 7.85 4.33 20.45
CA SER A 116 7.49 3.44 21.55
C SER A 116 5.97 3.29 21.68
N LYS A 117 5.53 2.32 22.49
CA LYS A 117 4.16 2.34 22.99
C LYS A 117 3.88 3.65 23.72
N PRO A 118 2.66 4.23 23.61
CA PRO A 118 2.31 5.45 24.33
C PRO A 118 2.24 5.19 25.84
N ALA A 119 2.88 6.04 26.62
CA ALA A 119 2.78 6.06 28.07
C ALA A 119 1.83 7.20 28.48
N ALA A 120 0.68 6.84 29.03
CA ALA A 120 -0.33 7.81 29.41
C ALA A 120 -0.02 8.47 30.77
N SER A 121 -0.35 9.76 30.90
CA SER A 121 -0.22 10.50 32.17
C SER A 121 -1.25 10.00 33.20
N ASN A 122 -1.03 10.38 34.44
CA ASN A 122 -1.92 10.07 35.58
C ASN A 122 -3.27 10.82 35.52
N LYS A 123 -3.41 11.87 34.68
CA LYS A 123 -4.59 12.75 34.64
C LYS A 123 -5.08 12.97 33.23
N SER A 124 -6.41 12.99 33.05
CA SER A 124 -7.12 13.50 31.85
C SER A 124 -7.65 14.90 32.14
N TYR A 125 -7.83 15.71 31.12
CA TYR A 125 -8.34 17.07 31.19
C TYR A 125 -9.62 17.19 30.36
N THR A 126 -10.60 17.89 30.89
CA THR A 126 -11.81 18.29 30.16
C THR A 126 -11.51 19.45 29.22
N ALA A 127 -12.33 19.64 28.19
CA ALA A 127 -12.22 20.81 27.32
C ALA A 127 -12.35 22.13 28.08
N ALA A 128 -13.21 22.19 29.12
CA ALA A 128 -13.37 23.36 29.97
C ALA A 128 -12.10 23.69 30.77
N GLU A 129 -11.42 22.69 31.36
CA GLU A 129 -10.13 22.89 32.03
C GLU A 129 -9.07 23.40 31.06
N LEU A 130 -8.98 22.81 29.85
CA LEU A 130 -8.02 23.24 28.86
C LEU A 130 -8.27 24.65 28.33
N ALA A 131 -9.53 25.05 28.19
CA ALA A 131 -9.90 26.39 27.73
C ALA A 131 -9.38 27.53 28.68
N THR A 132 -9.06 27.22 29.95
CA THR A 132 -8.53 28.23 30.90
C THR A 132 -7.08 28.62 30.62
N VAL A 133 -6.35 27.83 29.78
CA VAL A 133 -4.90 28.01 29.55
C VAL A 133 -4.52 27.99 28.05
N SER A 134 -5.45 28.25 27.16
CA SER A 134 -5.19 28.22 25.72
C SER A 134 -4.12 29.23 25.27
N SER A 135 -3.27 28.83 24.32
CA SER A 135 -2.23 29.66 23.72
C SER A 135 -2.67 30.15 22.34
N SER A 136 -2.85 31.45 22.18
CA SER A 136 -3.30 32.08 20.92
C SER A 136 -2.31 31.95 19.74
N ASN A 137 -1.04 31.65 20.02
CA ASN A 137 0.02 31.61 18.98
C ASN A 137 0.27 30.21 18.40
N ASN A 138 -0.44 29.20 18.89
CA ASN A 138 -0.32 27.83 18.37
C ASN A 138 -1.55 27.48 17.54
N LYS A 139 -1.34 26.77 16.43
CA LYS A 139 -2.39 26.20 15.60
C LYS A 139 -2.25 24.70 15.59
N ALA A 140 -3.29 23.97 15.97
CA ALA A 140 -3.39 22.53 15.79
C ALA A 140 -3.97 22.25 14.41
N VAL A 141 -3.21 21.54 13.61
CA VAL A 141 -3.64 21.03 12.30
C VAL A 141 -3.76 19.52 12.38
N GLN A 142 -4.81 18.97 11.79
CA GLN A 142 -5.02 17.54 11.73
C GLN A 142 -5.01 17.06 10.28
N VAL A 143 -4.29 15.97 10.01
CA VAL A 143 -4.26 15.31 8.71
C VAL A 143 -4.79 13.90 8.88
N LEU A 144 -5.83 13.57 8.11
CA LEU A 144 -6.35 12.22 7.94
C LEU A 144 -5.82 11.65 6.63
N GLN A 145 -5.34 10.42 6.64
CA GLN A 145 -4.83 9.79 5.43
C GLN A 145 -5.17 8.30 5.43
N LEU A 146 -5.52 7.79 4.27
CA LEU A 146 -5.59 6.36 3.96
C LEU A 146 -4.88 6.09 2.62
N SER A 147 -4.63 4.81 2.33
CA SER A 147 -4.18 4.32 1.03
C SER A 147 -4.76 2.94 0.76
N ASP A 148 -4.62 2.48 -0.48
CA ASP A 148 -4.90 1.09 -0.84
C ASP A 148 -6.32 0.65 -0.42
N LEU A 149 -7.32 1.54 -0.64
CA LEU A 149 -8.72 1.22 -0.30
C LEU A 149 -9.25 0.07 -1.17
N HIS A 150 -8.82 0.01 -2.45
CA HIS A 150 -9.20 -1.04 -3.40
C HIS A 150 -10.70 -1.33 -3.37
N GLY A 151 -11.53 -0.30 -3.40
CA GLY A 151 -12.99 -0.46 -3.47
C GLY A 151 -13.65 -1.17 -2.29
N ALA A 152 -12.97 -1.35 -1.17
CA ALA A 152 -13.49 -2.02 0.02
C ALA A 152 -14.45 -1.10 0.79
N ILE A 153 -15.59 -0.81 0.20
CA ILE A 153 -16.58 0.15 0.71
C ILE A 153 -17.67 -0.49 1.60
N GLU A 154 -17.75 -1.81 1.67
CA GLU A 154 -18.67 -2.52 2.54
C GLU A 154 -18.13 -2.65 3.97
N VAL A 155 -19.03 -2.55 4.96
CA VAL A 155 -18.69 -2.81 6.36
C VAL A 155 -18.50 -4.31 6.57
N GLY A 156 -17.35 -4.71 7.08
CA GLY A 156 -17.02 -6.11 7.33
C GLY A 156 -15.79 -6.20 8.24
N GLY A 157 -14.72 -6.84 7.79
CA GLY A 157 -13.39 -6.77 8.41
C GLY A 157 -12.78 -5.37 8.41
N SER A 158 -13.22 -4.51 7.47
CA SER A 158 -12.85 -3.09 7.31
C SER A 158 -13.90 -2.13 7.88
N PHE A 159 -13.59 -0.84 7.91
CA PHE A 159 -14.55 0.21 8.25
C PHE A 159 -15.71 0.26 7.22
N GLY A 160 -15.40 0.08 5.93
CA GLY A 160 -16.32 0.40 4.85
C GLY A 160 -16.66 1.90 4.79
N ALA A 161 -17.36 2.32 3.74
CA ALA A 161 -17.77 3.72 3.56
C ALA A 161 -18.54 4.30 4.77
N PRO A 162 -19.55 3.60 5.34
CA PRO A 162 -20.37 4.17 6.41
C PRO A 162 -19.60 4.52 7.68
N LEU A 163 -18.63 3.70 8.07
CA LEU A 163 -17.83 3.96 9.27
C LEU A 163 -16.63 4.88 8.98
N LEU A 164 -16.03 4.86 7.78
CA LEU A 164 -15.00 5.82 7.40
C LEU A 164 -15.55 7.25 7.43
N VAL A 165 -16.72 7.49 6.82
CA VAL A 165 -17.37 8.82 6.84
C VAL A 165 -17.64 9.28 8.27
N SER A 166 -18.26 8.42 9.12
CA SER A 166 -18.55 8.76 10.51
C SER A 166 -17.30 9.07 11.34
N ASN A 167 -16.25 8.26 11.18
CA ASN A 167 -14.98 8.48 11.89
C ASN A 167 -14.32 9.79 11.48
N TRP A 168 -14.24 10.05 10.18
CA TRP A 168 -13.62 11.28 9.65
C TRP A 168 -14.42 12.53 10.00
N ASP A 169 -15.75 12.45 10.06
CA ASP A 169 -16.59 13.55 10.53
C ASP A 169 -16.45 13.80 12.04
N ALA A 170 -16.25 12.73 12.85
CA ALA A 170 -15.92 12.88 14.27
C ALA A 170 -14.56 13.58 14.46
N ASP A 171 -13.56 13.20 13.67
CA ASP A 171 -12.24 13.83 13.68
C ASP A 171 -12.29 15.31 13.25
N ARG A 172 -13.10 15.67 12.26
CA ARG A 172 -13.34 17.08 11.86
C ARG A 172 -14.03 17.89 12.95
N LYS A 173 -14.93 17.27 13.71
CA LYS A 173 -15.55 17.93 14.88
C LYS A 173 -14.52 18.20 15.98
N ALA A 174 -13.54 17.31 16.14
CA ALA A 174 -12.46 17.47 17.11
C ALA A 174 -11.47 18.57 16.71
N ASN A 175 -11.26 18.81 15.41
CA ASN A 175 -10.39 19.88 14.89
C ASN A 175 -10.92 20.43 13.55
N ALA A 176 -11.32 21.70 13.56
CA ALA A 176 -11.82 22.37 12.35
C ALA A 176 -10.73 22.54 11.26
N ALA A 177 -9.44 22.54 11.62
CA ALA A 177 -8.32 22.56 10.68
C ALA A 177 -7.90 21.11 10.30
N THR A 178 -8.87 20.27 9.95
CA THR A 178 -8.64 18.88 9.49
C THR A 178 -8.60 18.82 7.97
N PHE A 179 -7.56 18.21 7.44
CA PHE A 179 -7.32 17.94 6.02
C PHE A 179 -7.33 16.44 5.77
N ALA A 180 -7.77 16.02 4.60
CA ALA A 180 -8.04 14.61 4.29
C ALA A 180 -7.42 14.21 2.96
N PHE A 181 -6.60 13.15 2.96
CA PHE A 181 -5.79 12.75 1.81
C PHE A 181 -5.80 11.24 1.56
N THR A 182 -5.43 10.85 0.33
CA THR A 182 -5.13 9.47 -0.02
C THR A 182 -3.80 9.35 -0.78
N SER A 183 -3.06 8.27 -0.51
CA SER A 183 -1.78 7.99 -1.18
C SER A 183 -1.92 6.98 -2.33
N GLY A 184 -3.11 6.86 -2.95
CA GLY A 184 -3.35 6.03 -4.13
C GLY A 184 -3.89 4.63 -3.86
N ASP A 185 -4.12 3.87 -4.93
CA ASP A 185 -4.76 2.55 -4.96
C ASP A 185 -6.12 2.55 -4.24
N ASN A 186 -6.92 3.57 -4.52
CA ASN A 186 -8.28 3.61 -3.98
C ASN A 186 -9.21 2.71 -4.76
N ILE A 187 -8.96 2.56 -6.05
CA ILE A 187 -9.69 1.77 -7.04
C ILE A 187 -8.77 0.71 -7.63
N GLY A 188 -9.33 -0.11 -8.53
CA GLY A 188 -8.59 -1.21 -9.13
C GLY A 188 -8.34 -2.38 -8.18
N ALA A 189 -8.18 -3.58 -8.74
CA ALA A 189 -8.09 -4.82 -7.96
C ALA A 189 -9.17 -4.92 -6.86
N ALA A 190 -10.33 -4.36 -7.12
CA ALA A 190 -11.40 -4.07 -6.17
C ALA A 190 -12.50 -5.14 -6.16
N PRO A 191 -13.30 -5.24 -5.09
CA PRO A 191 -14.47 -6.10 -5.05
C PRO A 191 -15.51 -5.73 -6.10
N PRO A 192 -16.42 -6.66 -6.46
CA PRO A 192 -17.45 -6.44 -7.47
C PRO A 192 -18.33 -5.22 -7.25
N ILE A 193 -18.55 -4.81 -5.99
CA ILE A 193 -19.33 -3.59 -5.67
C ILE A 193 -18.69 -2.32 -6.23
N SER A 194 -17.41 -2.35 -6.55
CA SER A 194 -16.67 -1.26 -7.20
C SER A 194 -16.43 -1.55 -8.69
N THR A 195 -15.84 -2.69 -9.01
CA THR A 195 -15.40 -3.03 -10.37
C THR A 195 -16.54 -3.13 -11.37
N GLU A 196 -17.70 -3.67 -10.98
CA GLU A 196 -18.86 -3.82 -11.87
C GLU A 196 -19.54 -2.49 -12.22
N PHE A 197 -19.20 -1.42 -11.51
CA PHE A 197 -19.69 -0.05 -11.75
C PHE A 197 -18.56 0.90 -12.16
N GLU A 198 -17.52 0.40 -12.82
CA GLU A 198 -16.39 1.19 -13.30
C GLU A 198 -15.74 2.02 -12.17
N GLU A 199 -15.66 1.48 -10.96
CA GLU A 199 -15.06 2.08 -9.77
C GLU A 199 -15.79 3.32 -9.21
N LEU A 200 -16.90 3.73 -9.81
CA LEU A 200 -17.67 4.92 -9.38
C LEU A 200 -18.15 4.84 -7.92
N PRO A 201 -18.63 3.68 -7.37
CA PRO A 201 -19.03 3.61 -5.97
C PRO A 201 -17.92 3.98 -4.99
N THR A 202 -16.68 3.65 -5.34
CA THR A 202 -15.52 4.02 -4.51
C THR A 202 -15.25 5.52 -4.60
N ILE A 203 -15.31 6.12 -5.78
CA ILE A 203 -15.14 7.57 -5.94
C ILE A 203 -16.25 8.33 -5.21
N GLU A 204 -17.52 7.90 -5.32
CA GLU A 204 -18.63 8.48 -4.55
C GLU A 204 -18.39 8.37 -3.03
N THR A 205 -17.77 7.27 -2.56
CA THR A 205 -17.36 7.11 -1.16
C THR A 205 -16.29 8.12 -0.76
N LEU A 206 -15.24 8.29 -1.56
CA LEU A 206 -14.17 9.26 -1.28
C LEU A 206 -14.70 10.70 -1.29
N ASN A 207 -15.66 11.01 -2.17
CA ASN A 207 -16.37 12.28 -2.17
C ASN A 207 -17.20 12.46 -0.87
N ALA A 208 -17.92 11.43 -0.42
CA ALA A 208 -18.67 11.47 0.83
C ALA A 208 -17.74 11.62 2.06
N MET A 209 -16.53 11.05 2.01
CA MET A 209 -15.48 11.26 3.00
C MET A 209 -14.88 12.67 2.94
N LYS A 210 -15.25 13.49 1.94
CA LYS A 210 -14.76 14.86 1.74
C LYS A 210 -13.23 14.91 1.68
N LEU A 211 -12.65 14.07 0.80
CA LEU A 211 -11.24 14.13 0.49
C LEU A 211 -10.88 15.52 -0.06
N ASP A 212 -9.69 15.99 0.28
CA ASP A 212 -9.16 17.26 -0.23
C ASP A 212 -8.23 17.04 -1.44
N ALA A 213 -7.38 16.00 -1.36
CA ALA A 213 -6.50 15.63 -2.46
C ALA A 213 -6.11 14.14 -2.39
N GLY A 214 -5.68 13.60 -3.54
CA GLY A 214 -5.17 12.23 -3.64
C GLY A 214 -4.02 12.11 -4.64
N ALA A 215 -3.06 11.24 -4.37
CA ALA A 215 -2.10 10.77 -5.35
C ALA A 215 -2.66 9.55 -6.11
N PHE A 216 -2.14 9.28 -7.31
CA PHE A 216 -2.38 8.01 -7.98
C PHE A 216 -1.46 6.92 -7.42
N GLY A 217 -1.98 5.68 -7.38
CA GLY A 217 -1.19 4.48 -7.33
C GLY A 217 -1.17 3.76 -8.68
N ASN A 218 -0.62 2.54 -8.72
CA ASN A 218 -0.60 1.76 -9.95
C ASN A 218 -2.00 1.30 -10.35
N HIS A 219 -2.86 0.99 -9.40
CA HIS A 219 -4.20 0.46 -9.68
C HIS A 219 -5.21 1.51 -10.17
N GLU A 220 -4.96 2.80 -10.04
CA GLU A 220 -5.73 3.80 -10.78
C GLU A 220 -5.57 3.63 -12.30
N HIS A 221 -4.54 2.92 -12.77
CA HIS A 221 -4.25 2.61 -14.17
C HIS A 221 -4.62 1.18 -14.60
N ASP A 222 -5.36 0.42 -13.81
CA ASP A 222 -5.79 -0.95 -14.15
C ASP A 222 -6.65 -1.02 -15.41
N ARG A 223 -7.24 0.10 -15.81
CA ARG A 223 -7.97 0.27 -17.06
C ARG A 223 -7.34 1.36 -17.92
N ASN A 224 -7.86 1.55 -19.13
CA ASN A 224 -7.32 2.52 -20.07
C ASN A 224 -7.48 3.98 -19.61
N LEU A 225 -6.78 4.90 -20.28
CA LEU A 225 -6.81 6.33 -19.97
C LEU A 225 -8.24 6.92 -19.95
N ALA A 226 -9.13 6.48 -20.87
CA ALA A 226 -10.50 7.00 -20.92
C ALA A 226 -11.27 6.69 -19.62
N HIS A 227 -11.03 5.53 -19.01
CA HIS A 227 -11.58 5.19 -17.70
C HIS A 227 -10.98 6.09 -16.59
N LEU A 228 -9.66 6.28 -16.57
CA LEU A 228 -9.03 7.16 -15.57
C LEU A 228 -9.54 8.60 -15.71
N GLN A 229 -9.79 9.08 -16.93
CA GLN A 229 -10.40 10.39 -17.15
C GLN A 229 -11.83 10.47 -16.59
N LYS A 230 -12.64 9.38 -16.67
CA LYS A 230 -13.94 9.32 -15.98
C LYS A 230 -13.79 9.43 -14.46
N VAL A 231 -12.83 8.70 -13.89
CA VAL A 231 -12.51 8.73 -12.46
C VAL A 231 -12.13 10.16 -12.02
N ILE A 232 -11.24 10.83 -12.76
CA ILE A 232 -10.88 12.23 -12.51
C ILE A 232 -12.12 13.14 -12.58
N GLY A 233 -12.99 12.93 -13.56
CA GLY A 233 -14.22 13.70 -13.73
C GLY A 233 -15.23 13.52 -12.58
N ALA A 234 -15.32 12.30 -12.02
CA ALA A 234 -16.21 11.96 -10.92
C ALA A 234 -15.69 12.40 -9.53
N SER A 235 -14.39 12.67 -9.40
CA SER A 235 -13.77 13.04 -8.12
C SER A 235 -14.05 14.48 -7.75
N ASP A 236 -14.49 14.76 -6.52
CA ASP A 236 -14.70 16.11 -5.98
C ASP A 236 -13.43 16.67 -5.31
N PHE A 237 -12.35 15.94 -5.29
CA PHE A 237 -11.05 16.29 -4.75
C PHE A 237 -10.00 16.44 -5.86
N GLN A 238 -8.86 17.04 -5.52
CA GLN A 238 -7.77 17.26 -6.47
C GLN A 238 -6.82 16.07 -6.54
N TRP A 239 -6.64 15.50 -7.74
CA TRP A 239 -5.56 14.55 -7.99
C TRP A 239 -4.23 15.26 -8.18
N VAL A 240 -3.16 14.76 -7.54
CA VAL A 240 -1.80 15.31 -7.58
C VAL A 240 -0.76 14.23 -7.88
N VAL A 241 0.08 14.48 -8.89
CA VAL A 241 1.28 13.67 -9.18
C VAL A 241 2.38 14.56 -9.75
N SER A 242 3.57 14.51 -9.18
CA SER A 242 4.70 15.40 -9.53
C SER A 242 5.82 14.67 -10.28
N ASN A 243 5.72 13.35 -10.42
CA ASN A 243 6.74 12.54 -11.08
C ASN A 243 6.33 12.02 -12.47
N TYR A 244 5.25 12.54 -13.05
CA TYR A 244 4.87 12.26 -14.42
C TYR A 244 5.51 13.27 -15.36
N ASN A 245 5.84 12.85 -16.59
CA ASN A 245 6.26 13.79 -17.61
C ASN A 245 5.15 14.81 -17.94
N PRO A 246 5.49 16.03 -18.34
CA PRO A 246 4.50 17.06 -18.69
C PRO A 246 3.45 16.60 -19.71
N ASP A 247 3.85 15.87 -20.77
CA ASP A 247 2.93 15.33 -21.77
C ASP A 247 1.96 14.32 -21.17
N SER A 248 2.46 13.44 -20.28
CA SER A 248 1.66 12.46 -19.56
C SER A 248 0.67 13.14 -18.61
N LEU A 249 1.12 14.16 -17.89
CA LEU A 249 0.25 14.92 -17.00
C LEU A 249 -0.85 15.68 -17.77
N ALA A 250 -0.55 16.18 -18.96
CA ALA A 250 -1.49 16.95 -19.79
C ALA A 250 -2.72 16.15 -20.25
N VAL A 251 -2.62 14.82 -20.35
CA VAL A 251 -3.74 13.96 -20.74
C VAL A 251 -4.59 13.47 -19.57
N LEU A 252 -4.12 13.64 -18.33
CA LEU A 252 -4.81 13.26 -17.10
C LEU A 252 -5.80 14.34 -16.65
N LYS A 253 -6.88 14.48 -17.42
CA LYS A 253 -7.91 15.50 -17.22
C LYS A 253 -9.29 15.02 -17.66
N SER A 254 -10.33 15.65 -17.12
CA SER A 254 -11.72 15.48 -17.53
C SER A 254 -12.46 16.82 -17.47
N GLY A 255 -12.81 17.38 -18.63
CA GLY A 255 -13.36 18.74 -18.70
C GLY A 255 -12.38 19.75 -18.10
N THR A 256 -12.83 20.49 -17.10
CA THR A 256 -12.02 21.49 -16.37
C THR A 256 -11.19 20.90 -15.22
N LYS A 257 -11.46 19.65 -14.82
CA LYS A 257 -10.69 18.95 -13.77
C LYS A 257 -9.40 18.41 -14.37
N GLN A 258 -8.27 18.85 -13.86
CA GLN A 258 -6.94 18.42 -14.31
C GLN A 258 -6.11 17.97 -13.13
N THR A 259 -5.39 16.88 -13.29
CA THR A 259 -4.34 16.44 -12.36
C THR A 259 -3.21 17.46 -12.34
N LYS A 260 -2.67 17.76 -11.17
CA LYS A 260 -1.64 18.79 -10.94
C LYS A 260 -0.39 18.17 -10.32
N THR A 261 0.73 18.89 -10.39
CA THR A 261 1.95 18.51 -9.67
C THR A 261 1.83 18.78 -8.18
N PHE A 262 1.07 19.81 -7.79
CA PHE A 262 0.69 20.14 -6.42
C PHE A 262 -0.63 20.88 -6.37
N THR A 263 -1.22 20.95 -5.18
CA THR A 263 -2.37 21.83 -4.89
C THR A 263 -2.19 22.52 -3.55
N ILE A 264 -2.88 23.63 -3.30
CA ILE A 264 -2.91 24.31 -2.01
C ILE A 264 -4.34 24.32 -1.50
N ILE A 265 -4.50 23.93 -0.24
CA ILE A 265 -5.79 23.89 0.46
C ILE A 265 -5.67 24.76 1.71
N GLU A 266 -6.61 25.68 1.89
CA GLU A 266 -6.66 26.57 3.05
C GLU A 266 -7.81 26.18 3.98
N ARG A 267 -7.49 25.99 5.26
CA ARG A 267 -8.49 25.70 6.31
C ARG A 267 -7.95 26.11 7.68
N GLY A 268 -8.80 26.75 8.50
CA GLY A 268 -8.39 27.24 9.81
C GLY A 268 -7.25 28.28 9.78
N GLY A 269 -7.12 29.02 8.68
CA GLY A 269 -6.05 29.99 8.45
C GLY A 269 -4.66 29.36 8.28
N VAL A 270 -4.62 28.09 7.82
CA VAL A 270 -3.40 27.38 7.44
C VAL A 270 -3.51 26.92 6.00
N LYS A 271 -2.48 27.18 5.20
CA LYS A 271 -2.34 26.74 3.81
C LYS A 271 -1.44 25.52 3.72
N ILE A 272 -2.02 24.38 3.36
CA ILE A 272 -1.26 23.15 3.12
C ILE A 272 -1.04 22.98 1.63
N GLY A 273 0.23 22.91 1.19
CA GLY A 273 0.61 22.38 -0.10
C GLY A 273 0.56 20.85 -0.05
N VAL A 274 -0.01 20.23 -1.07
CA VAL A 274 -0.06 18.77 -1.22
C VAL A 274 0.64 18.41 -2.51
N VAL A 275 1.63 17.54 -2.43
CA VAL A 275 2.34 16.98 -3.59
C VAL A 275 2.13 15.47 -3.62
N GLY A 276 2.06 14.87 -4.81
CA GLY A 276 1.86 13.44 -4.97
C GLY A 276 2.92 12.81 -5.86
N ALA A 277 3.12 11.51 -5.73
CA ALA A 277 3.92 10.72 -6.67
C ALA A 277 3.42 9.27 -6.72
N ASN A 278 3.40 8.71 -7.93
CA ASN A 278 3.11 7.30 -8.17
C ASN A 278 4.40 6.47 -8.22
N THR A 279 4.28 5.16 -8.02
CA THR A 279 5.40 4.23 -8.21
C THR A 279 5.77 4.09 -9.68
N PRO A 280 7.06 4.18 -10.05
CA PRO A 280 7.51 3.89 -11.41
C PRO A 280 7.25 2.44 -11.84
N GLU A 281 7.12 1.52 -10.90
CA GLU A 281 6.79 0.11 -11.14
C GLU A 281 5.42 -0.08 -11.81
N THR A 282 4.57 0.96 -11.83
CA THR A 282 3.26 0.97 -12.51
C THR A 282 3.35 0.46 -13.95
N ILE A 283 4.42 0.79 -14.69
CA ILE A 283 4.62 0.35 -16.07
C ILE A 283 4.74 -1.18 -16.22
N GLU A 284 5.16 -1.86 -15.16
CA GLU A 284 5.28 -3.32 -15.11
C GLU A 284 4.06 -3.99 -14.45
N GLN A 285 3.29 -3.23 -13.66
CA GLN A 285 2.23 -3.77 -12.81
C GLN A 285 0.83 -3.65 -13.41
N VAL A 286 0.66 -2.84 -14.47
CA VAL A 286 -0.60 -2.71 -15.19
C VAL A 286 -0.56 -3.45 -16.53
N PHE A 287 -1.73 -3.77 -17.08
CA PHE A 287 -1.80 -4.43 -18.37
C PHE A 287 -1.16 -3.53 -19.44
N PRO A 288 -0.22 -4.04 -20.27
CA PRO A 288 0.39 -3.27 -21.34
C PRO A 288 -0.66 -2.65 -22.27
N GLY A 289 -0.51 -1.35 -22.55
CA GLY A 289 -1.47 -0.57 -23.33
C GLY A 289 -2.47 0.23 -22.50
N ASN A 290 -2.67 -0.06 -21.22
CA ASN A 290 -3.51 0.77 -20.34
C ASN A 290 -2.94 2.18 -20.13
N LEU A 291 -1.64 2.32 -20.22
CA LEU A 291 -0.91 3.60 -20.15
C LEU A 291 -0.79 4.29 -21.51
N ASP A 292 -1.25 3.68 -22.60
CA ASP A 292 -1.11 4.24 -23.95
C ASP A 292 -2.14 5.34 -24.21
N TYR A 293 -1.72 6.36 -24.94
CA TYR A 293 -2.57 7.44 -25.41
C TYR A 293 -2.15 7.95 -26.80
N THR A 294 -3.04 8.66 -27.45
CA THR A 294 -2.74 9.37 -28.71
C THR A 294 -2.64 10.86 -28.38
N ASP A 295 -1.53 11.48 -28.73
CA ASP A 295 -1.33 12.90 -28.53
C ASP A 295 -2.07 13.76 -29.58
N ALA A 296 -2.01 15.08 -29.43
CA ALA A 296 -2.69 16.01 -30.33
C ALA A 296 -2.19 15.94 -31.79
N SER A 297 -1.02 15.38 -32.03
CA SER A 297 -0.47 15.15 -33.40
C SER A 297 -0.94 13.84 -34.02
N GLY A 298 -1.66 12.99 -33.28
CA GLY A 298 -2.03 11.64 -33.69
C GLY A 298 -0.96 10.56 -33.41
N ALA A 299 0.14 10.92 -32.74
CA ALA A 299 1.19 9.98 -32.39
C ALA A 299 0.80 9.15 -31.15
N LYS A 300 1.06 7.84 -31.22
CA LYS A 300 0.93 6.95 -30.05
C LYS A 300 2.06 7.20 -29.07
N LYS A 301 1.72 7.38 -27.82
CA LYS A 301 2.62 7.58 -26.68
C LYS A 301 2.16 6.75 -25.49
N THR A 302 3.06 6.56 -24.54
CA THR A 302 2.78 5.88 -23.26
C THR A 302 3.03 6.83 -22.10
N ILE A 303 2.17 6.80 -21.08
CA ILE A 303 2.36 7.58 -19.83
C ILE A 303 3.71 7.20 -19.23
N THR A 304 4.51 8.23 -18.91
CA THR A 304 5.85 8.08 -18.33
C THR A 304 5.87 8.56 -16.89
N ILE A 305 6.34 7.69 -16.01
CA ILE A 305 6.48 7.93 -14.57
C ILE A 305 7.96 7.93 -14.22
N ASN A 306 8.48 9.08 -13.77
CA ASN A 306 9.90 9.24 -13.48
C ASN A 306 10.23 8.67 -12.09
N PRO A 307 11.33 7.94 -11.95
CA PRO A 307 11.78 7.46 -10.65
C PRO A 307 12.41 8.57 -9.81
N GLY A 308 12.54 8.30 -8.49
CA GLY A 308 13.23 9.16 -7.54
C GLY A 308 12.40 10.36 -7.06
N VAL A 309 13.07 11.31 -6.42
CA VAL A 309 12.42 12.41 -5.69
C VAL A 309 12.54 13.79 -6.34
N THR A 310 13.13 13.89 -7.52
CA THR A 310 13.41 15.18 -8.18
C THR A 310 12.12 15.96 -8.44
N GLY A 311 11.12 15.35 -9.07
CA GLY A 311 9.82 16.00 -9.34
C GLY A 311 9.09 16.37 -8.05
N ILE A 312 9.17 15.51 -7.04
CA ILE A 312 8.57 15.73 -5.71
C ILE A 312 9.20 16.97 -5.05
N ASN A 313 10.53 17.05 -5.01
CA ASN A 313 11.24 18.17 -4.42
C ASN A 313 10.96 19.49 -5.16
N GLN A 314 10.86 19.46 -6.49
CA GLN A 314 10.48 20.64 -7.27
C GLN A 314 9.05 21.07 -6.94
N ALA A 315 8.09 20.16 -6.92
CA ALA A 315 6.71 20.49 -6.58
C ALA A 315 6.55 21.03 -5.15
N ILE A 316 7.40 20.59 -4.19
CA ILE A 316 7.46 21.17 -2.84
C ILE A 316 7.94 22.62 -2.88
N VAL A 317 8.99 22.91 -3.68
CA VAL A 317 9.48 24.28 -3.86
C VAL A 317 8.39 25.17 -4.47
N ASP A 318 7.72 24.69 -5.51
CA ASP A 318 6.65 25.42 -6.20
C ASP A 318 5.45 25.68 -5.29
N ALA A 319 5.03 24.67 -4.49
CA ALA A 319 3.95 24.84 -3.52
C ALA A 319 4.28 25.89 -2.45
N LYS A 320 5.53 25.92 -1.96
CA LYS A 320 5.98 26.95 -1.01
C LYS A 320 6.04 28.33 -1.65
N ALA A 321 6.54 28.44 -2.87
CA ALA A 321 6.56 29.68 -3.62
C ALA A 321 5.14 30.21 -3.89
N ALA A 322 4.16 29.32 -4.05
CA ALA A 322 2.74 29.66 -4.19
C ALA A 322 2.04 29.99 -2.85
N GLY A 323 2.78 30.00 -1.73
CA GLY A 323 2.31 30.47 -0.42
C GLY A 323 1.82 29.38 0.53
N ALA A 324 2.22 28.12 0.35
CA ALA A 324 1.93 27.08 1.33
C ALA A 324 2.72 27.31 2.64
N ASP A 325 2.04 27.25 3.78
CA ASP A 325 2.66 27.33 5.12
C ASP A 325 3.47 26.07 5.43
N MET A 326 2.99 24.92 4.95
CA MET A 326 3.67 23.62 5.02
C MET A 326 3.26 22.75 3.84
N VAL A 327 4.03 21.69 3.56
CA VAL A 327 3.76 20.76 2.46
C VAL A 327 3.66 19.32 2.99
N ILE A 328 2.66 18.60 2.52
CA ILE A 328 2.46 17.16 2.74
C ILE A 328 2.78 16.41 1.46
N ALA A 329 3.56 15.33 1.55
CA ALA A 329 3.88 14.46 0.42
C ALA A 329 3.10 13.14 0.51
N LEU A 330 2.39 12.81 -0.57
CA LEU A 330 1.60 11.59 -0.75
C LEU A 330 2.31 10.73 -1.80
N LEU A 331 2.90 9.62 -1.37
CA LEU A 331 3.71 8.76 -2.23
C LEU A 331 3.05 7.39 -2.33
N HIS A 332 2.71 6.97 -3.54
CA HIS A 332 2.32 5.57 -3.71
C HIS A 332 3.58 4.71 -3.80
N GLN A 333 4.27 4.57 -2.65
CA GLN A 333 5.48 3.76 -2.47
C GLN A 333 5.36 3.01 -1.16
N GLY A 334 5.84 1.76 -1.18
CA GLY A 334 5.68 0.85 -0.09
C GLY A 334 6.76 0.95 0.97
N TRP A 335 6.37 0.46 2.10
CA TRP A 335 7.22 0.11 3.21
C TRP A 335 7.37 -1.41 3.26
N GLN A 336 8.58 -1.89 3.45
CA GLN A 336 8.85 -3.32 3.58
C GLN A 336 9.57 -3.57 4.90
N GLU A 337 8.97 -4.42 5.73
CA GLU A 337 9.58 -4.86 6.97
C GLU A 337 10.60 -5.97 6.69
N ASN A 338 11.78 -5.88 7.27
CA ASN A 338 12.74 -6.96 7.29
C ASN A 338 12.47 -7.90 8.47
N ALA A 339 12.98 -9.13 8.41
CA ALA A 339 12.81 -10.16 9.43
C ALA A 339 13.30 -9.75 10.84
N ASP A 340 14.11 -8.72 10.94
CA ASP A 340 14.69 -8.14 12.16
C ASP A 340 13.89 -6.93 12.69
N GLY A 341 12.71 -6.64 12.14
CA GLY A 341 11.88 -5.49 12.57
C GLY A 341 12.46 -4.13 12.16
N VAL A 342 13.53 -4.13 11.36
CA VAL A 342 14.13 -2.92 10.82
C VAL A 342 13.44 -2.57 9.53
N SER A 343 12.75 -1.47 9.57
CA SER A 343 12.07 -0.95 8.41
C SER A 343 13.07 -0.44 7.38
N LYS A 344 13.21 -1.18 6.30
CA LYS A 344 13.99 -0.78 5.13
C LYS A 344 13.07 -0.91 3.92
N GLY A 345 12.64 0.20 3.37
CA GLY A 345 11.81 0.20 2.20
C GLY A 345 12.02 1.45 1.37
N ILE A 346 11.47 1.41 0.17
CA ILE A 346 11.57 2.52 -0.79
C ILE A 346 11.00 3.80 -0.20
N LEU A 347 9.88 3.72 0.51
CA LEU A 347 9.25 4.88 1.15
C LEU A 347 10.20 5.59 2.12
N ASN A 348 10.87 4.83 3.01
CA ASN A 348 11.81 5.42 3.97
C ASN A 348 13.02 6.03 3.27
N ALA A 349 13.59 5.34 2.28
CA ALA A 349 14.71 5.82 1.48
C ALA A 349 14.36 7.12 0.72
N MET A 350 13.17 7.19 0.13
CA MET A 350 12.68 8.41 -0.54
C MET A 350 12.41 9.54 0.46
N ALA A 351 11.75 9.25 1.58
CA ALA A 351 11.42 10.25 2.58
C ALA A 351 12.66 10.96 3.13
N THR A 352 13.80 10.25 3.29
CA THR A 352 15.07 10.88 3.71
C THR A 352 15.65 11.85 2.67
N GLN A 353 15.30 11.70 1.40
CA GLN A 353 15.74 12.53 0.29
C GLN A 353 14.75 13.67 -0.02
N ILE A 354 13.52 13.62 0.47
CA ILE A 354 12.51 14.65 0.30
C ILE A 354 12.83 15.82 1.21
N LYS A 355 12.92 17.03 0.63
CA LYS A 355 13.32 18.25 1.34
C LYS A 355 12.13 19.18 1.54
N GLY A 356 11.79 19.42 2.80
CA GLY A 356 10.84 20.48 3.16
C GLY A 356 9.39 20.05 3.21
N ALA A 357 9.06 18.76 3.12
CA ALA A 357 7.78 18.23 3.55
C ALA A 357 7.67 18.23 5.08
N ALA A 358 6.47 18.46 5.60
CA ALA A 358 6.14 18.36 7.02
C ALA A 358 5.79 16.92 7.40
N ALA A 359 5.13 16.18 6.52
CA ALA A 359 4.88 14.74 6.68
C ALA A 359 4.92 14.05 5.31
N VAL A 360 5.22 12.75 5.32
CA VAL A 360 5.27 11.88 4.14
C VAL A 360 4.38 10.67 4.39
N TYR A 361 3.46 10.40 3.49
CA TYR A 361 2.58 9.24 3.58
C TYR A 361 2.80 8.31 2.39
N GLY A 362 2.80 7.00 2.68
CA GLY A 362 2.99 5.93 1.71
C GLY A 362 1.74 5.11 1.41
N GLY A 363 1.91 4.10 0.59
CA GLY A 363 0.93 3.10 0.17
C GLY A 363 1.60 1.89 -0.48
N HIS A 364 0.90 1.17 -1.37
CA HIS A 364 1.41 0.13 -2.25
C HIS A 364 1.72 -1.22 -1.60
N SER A 365 2.45 -1.26 -0.48
CA SER A 365 2.86 -2.52 0.16
C SER A 365 1.83 -3.09 1.16
N HIS A 366 0.72 -2.40 1.39
CA HIS A 366 -0.36 -2.82 2.29
C HIS A 366 0.08 -3.05 3.75
N GLN A 367 1.12 -2.37 4.20
CA GLN A 367 1.69 -2.53 5.56
C GLN A 367 1.39 -1.32 6.43
N SER A 368 1.09 -1.58 7.71
CA SER A 368 0.90 -0.55 8.73
C SER A 368 2.26 -0.08 9.24
N PHE A 369 2.50 1.22 9.18
CA PHE A 369 3.79 1.76 9.53
C PHE A 369 3.73 3.20 10.02
N ALA A 370 4.52 3.51 11.05
CA ALA A 370 4.81 4.88 11.48
C ALA A 370 6.28 5.01 11.89
N SER A 371 6.94 6.01 11.37
CA SER A 371 8.31 6.39 11.73
C SER A 371 8.50 7.90 11.66
N VAL A 372 9.71 8.33 11.94
CA VAL A 372 10.11 9.73 11.82
C VAL A 372 11.47 9.84 11.14
N ILE A 373 11.65 10.88 10.34
CA ILE A 373 12.98 11.35 9.97
C ILE A 373 13.41 12.29 11.10
N PRO A 374 14.52 12.01 11.79
CA PRO A 374 14.99 12.88 12.86
C PRO A 374 15.24 14.30 12.35
N GLY A 375 14.71 15.28 13.07
CA GLY A 375 15.00 16.69 12.85
C GLY A 375 16.32 17.12 13.49
N SER A 376 16.77 18.33 13.19
CA SER A 376 17.81 18.95 13.99
C SER A 376 17.25 19.32 15.38
N PRO A 377 18.10 19.59 16.39
CA PRO A 377 17.61 19.93 17.74
C PRO A 377 16.63 21.12 17.81
N ARG A 378 16.47 21.88 16.71
CA ARG A 378 15.57 23.04 16.62
C ARG A 378 14.46 22.87 15.59
N VAL A 379 14.37 21.71 14.92
CA VAL A 379 13.37 21.42 13.88
C VAL A 379 12.64 20.14 14.27
N ALA A 380 11.32 20.18 14.27
CA ALA A 380 10.51 18.99 14.54
C ALA A 380 10.82 17.87 13.53
N PRO A 381 10.81 16.60 13.95
CA PRO A 381 11.00 15.48 13.06
C PRO A 381 9.84 15.41 12.06
N VAL A 382 10.13 14.91 10.86
CA VAL A 382 9.12 14.64 9.82
C VAL A 382 8.50 13.28 10.07
N VAL A 383 7.18 13.22 10.21
CA VAL A 383 6.43 11.97 10.35
C VAL A 383 6.35 11.26 8.99
N ILE A 384 6.57 9.96 9.01
CA ILE A 384 6.29 9.04 7.91
C ILE A 384 5.19 8.09 8.37
N GLY A 385 4.15 7.91 7.55
CA GLY A 385 3.04 7.00 7.85
C GLY A 385 2.57 6.23 6.64
N GLN A 386 2.09 5.02 6.86
CA GLN A 386 1.44 4.19 5.85
C GLN A 386 0.36 3.34 6.50
N THR A 387 -0.74 3.12 5.80
CA THR A 387 -1.84 2.26 6.25
C THR A 387 -1.81 0.90 5.57
N ARG A 388 -2.47 -0.08 6.17
CA ARG A 388 -2.86 -1.31 5.48
C ARG A 388 -3.97 -1.00 4.48
N ASN A 389 -4.18 -1.95 3.57
CA ASN A 389 -5.21 -1.87 2.54
C ASN A 389 -6.66 -2.06 3.06
N SER A 390 -7.60 -1.89 2.15
CA SER A 390 -9.03 -2.20 2.31
C SER A 390 -9.72 -1.44 3.45
N GLY A 391 -9.19 -0.28 3.84
CA GLY A 391 -9.83 0.57 4.85
C GLY A 391 -10.00 -0.08 6.23
N VAL A 392 -9.06 -0.96 6.64
CA VAL A 392 -9.05 -1.54 8.01
C VAL A 392 -8.53 -0.56 9.05
N GLU A 393 -7.88 0.49 8.59
CA GLU A 393 -7.33 1.59 9.38
C GLU A 393 -7.17 2.85 8.52
N TYR A 394 -6.96 3.99 9.19
CA TYR A 394 -6.48 5.24 8.60
C TYR A 394 -5.50 5.90 9.56
N THR A 395 -4.63 6.79 9.06
CA THR A 395 -3.76 7.59 9.95
C THR A 395 -4.41 8.90 10.32
N ARG A 396 -4.18 9.32 11.58
CA ARG A 396 -4.51 10.64 12.11
C ARG A 396 -3.25 11.29 12.64
N THR A 397 -2.76 12.31 11.92
CA THR A 397 -1.57 13.06 12.32
C THR A 397 -1.98 14.40 12.88
N GLN A 398 -1.52 14.71 14.10
CA GLN A 398 -1.63 16.04 14.69
C GLN A 398 -0.35 16.81 14.45
N ILE A 399 -0.45 18.03 13.95
CA ILE A 399 0.68 18.92 13.67
C ILE A 399 0.47 20.21 14.45
N CYS A 400 1.44 20.54 15.31
CA CYS A 400 1.46 21.82 16.02
C CYS A 400 2.29 22.84 15.26
N MET A 401 1.69 23.95 14.91
CA MET A 401 2.37 25.10 14.30
C MET A 401 2.46 26.25 15.27
N ARG A 402 3.61 26.92 15.30
CA ARG A 402 3.86 28.13 16.06
C ARG A 402 4.66 29.12 15.21
N TYR A 403 4.14 30.32 15.04
CA TYR A 403 4.74 31.37 14.20
C TYR A 403 5.11 30.85 12.79
N GLY A 404 4.19 30.14 12.13
CA GLY A 404 4.40 29.57 10.78
C GLY A 404 5.38 28.38 10.72
N LYS A 405 5.82 27.83 11.85
CA LYS A 405 6.75 26.69 11.90
C LYS A 405 6.12 25.51 12.60
N VAL A 406 6.37 24.31 12.11
CA VAL A 406 6.02 23.07 12.77
C VAL A 406 6.93 22.89 14.00
N VAL A 407 6.33 22.71 15.18
CA VAL A 407 7.05 22.55 16.46
C VAL A 407 6.86 21.16 17.08
N GLY A 408 5.93 20.38 16.57
CA GLY A 408 5.72 18.99 16.98
C GLY A 408 4.69 18.29 16.10
N GLN A 409 4.77 16.97 16.05
CA GLN A 409 3.85 16.12 15.32
C GLN A 409 3.65 14.82 16.10
N SER A 410 2.45 14.26 16.02
CA SER A 410 2.16 12.89 16.47
C SER A 410 1.32 12.18 15.42
N ILE A 411 1.47 10.88 15.29
CA ILE A 411 0.69 10.05 14.37
C ILE A 411 0.04 8.91 15.14
N GLU A 412 -1.22 8.66 14.83
CA GLU A 412 -1.99 7.53 15.33
C GLU A 412 -2.55 6.76 14.12
N HIS A 413 -2.54 5.43 14.22
CA HIS A 413 -3.31 4.56 13.32
C HIS A 413 -4.64 4.26 14.00
N VAL A 414 -5.71 4.80 13.43
CA VAL A 414 -7.07 4.54 13.91
C VAL A 414 -7.55 3.24 13.29
N LEU A 415 -7.71 2.22 14.12
CA LEU A 415 -8.00 0.85 13.73
C LEU A 415 -9.48 0.55 13.91
N LYS A 416 -10.06 -0.24 13.02
CA LYS A 416 -11.40 -0.80 13.25
C LYS A 416 -11.39 -1.84 14.37
N ALA A 417 -10.37 -2.68 14.44
CA ALA A 417 -10.17 -3.69 15.47
C ALA A 417 -8.72 -3.69 15.93
N ALA A 418 -8.47 -4.14 17.17
CA ALA A 418 -7.13 -4.18 17.72
C ALA A 418 -6.16 -4.99 16.83
N ALA A 419 -5.02 -4.38 16.51
CA ALA A 419 -3.90 -5.01 15.83
C ALA A 419 -2.67 -4.90 16.73
N PRO A 420 -2.06 -6.01 17.15
CA PRO A 420 -1.01 -6.00 18.18
C PRO A 420 0.34 -5.45 17.73
N THR A 421 0.52 -5.22 16.44
CA THR A 421 1.85 -5.00 15.84
C THR A 421 2.26 -3.54 15.66
N ILE A 422 1.37 -2.57 15.87
CA ILE A 422 1.72 -1.15 15.70
C ILE A 422 1.58 -0.35 17.00
N ASN A 423 2.69 0.25 17.44
CA ASN A 423 2.74 1.03 18.68
C ASN A 423 1.94 2.33 18.65
N THR A 424 1.60 2.83 17.46
CA THR A 424 0.75 4.01 17.25
C THR A 424 -0.72 3.69 17.07
N GLY A 425 -1.10 2.40 17.16
CA GLY A 425 -2.47 1.92 16.93
C GLY A 425 -3.42 2.29 18.08
N ILE A 426 -4.59 2.83 17.73
CA ILE A 426 -5.73 3.05 18.64
C ILE A 426 -6.98 2.45 18.00
N VAL A 427 -7.82 1.79 18.80
CA VAL A 427 -9.10 1.29 18.28
C VAL A 427 -10.12 2.42 18.28
N SER A 428 -10.82 2.58 17.13
CA SER A 428 -11.89 3.58 17.06
C SER A 428 -13.02 3.28 18.03
N THR A 429 -13.53 4.33 18.63
CA THR A 429 -14.75 4.29 19.46
C THR A 429 -16.02 4.68 18.67
N VAL A 430 -15.88 5.11 17.43
CA VAL A 430 -16.99 5.49 16.55
C VAL A 430 -17.53 4.23 15.86
N THR A 431 -18.72 3.78 16.28
CA THR A 431 -19.36 2.56 15.79
C THR A 431 -20.66 2.82 15.03
N THR A 432 -21.18 4.05 15.10
CA THR A 432 -22.40 4.46 14.38
C THR A 432 -22.06 4.70 12.92
N GLN A 433 -22.80 4.06 12.03
CA GLN A 433 -22.66 4.22 10.59
C GLN A 433 -23.28 5.53 10.10
N ASP A 434 -22.65 6.19 9.16
CA ASP A 434 -23.24 7.29 8.41
C ASP A 434 -24.38 6.77 7.53
N VAL A 435 -25.55 7.39 7.64
CA VAL A 435 -26.78 6.93 6.98
C VAL A 435 -26.70 7.08 5.46
N ALA A 436 -26.12 8.19 4.97
CA ALA A 436 -26.03 8.44 3.53
C ALA A 436 -25.03 7.51 2.88
N ALA A 437 -23.88 7.29 3.50
CA ALA A 437 -22.88 6.34 3.02
C ALA A 437 -23.38 4.89 3.09
N ALA A 438 -24.16 4.53 4.10
CA ALA A 438 -24.81 3.20 4.17
C ALA A 438 -25.83 3.01 3.04
N ALA A 439 -26.62 4.04 2.73
CA ALA A 439 -27.56 4.01 1.62
C ALA A 439 -26.85 3.92 0.25
N LEU A 440 -25.71 4.60 0.10
CA LEU A 440 -24.86 4.50 -1.09
C LEU A 440 -24.38 3.06 -1.33
N VAL A 441 -23.81 2.43 -0.32
CA VAL A 441 -23.35 1.03 -0.39
C VAL A 441 -24.53 0.11 -0.71
N LYS A 442 -25.65 0.28 -0.02
CA LYS A 442 -26.87 -0.53 -0.24
C LYS A 442 -27.38 -0.41 -1.67
N LYS A 443 -27.41 0.80 -2.26
CA LYS A 443 -27.84 1.05 -3.65
C LYS A 443 -27.08 0.15 -4.63
N TYR A 444 -25.77 0.07 -4.51
CA TYR A 444 -24.94 -0.73 -5.40
C TYR A 444 -25.03 -2.23 -5.09
N LYS A 445 -25.09 -2.58 -3.81
CA LYS A 445 -25.24 -3.96 -3.38
C LYS A 445 -26.54 -4.59 -3.88
N ASP A 446 -27.66 -3.88 -3.79
CA ASP A 446 -28.96 -4.36 -4.28
C ASP A 446 -28.95 -4.62 -5.79
N GLN A 447 -28.18 -3.84 -6.56
CA GLN A 447 -28.06 -4.05 -8.01
C GLN A 447 -27.21 -5.28 -8.37
N LEU A 448 -26.24 -5.64 -7.51
CA LEU A 448 -25.35 -6.76 -7.73
C LEU A 448 -25.90 -8.09 -7.26
N SER A 449 -26.65 -8.11 -6.16
CA SER A 449 -27.00 -9.34 -5.43
C SER A 449 -27.73 -10.36 -6.31
N ALA A 450 -28.59 -9.91 -7.20
CA ALA A 450 -29.31 -10.78 -8.13
C ALA A 450 -28.39 -11.60 -9.05
N LYS A 451 -27.19 -11.09 -9.34
CA LYS A 451 -26.21 -11.73 -10.24
C LYS A 451 -25.10 -12.43 -9.47
N LEU A 452 -24.61 -11.81 -8.42
CA LEU A 452 -23.38 -12.21 -7.75
C LEU A 452 -23.60 -13.11 -6.53
N ASP A 453 -24.79 -13.11 -5.90
CA ASP A 453 -25.15 -14.03 -4.82
C ASP A 453 -25.49 -15.45 -5.33
N ILE A 454 -25.40 -15.67 -6.65
CA ILE A 454 -25.62 -16.99 -7.23
C ILE A 454 -24.58 -17.95 -6.67
N LYS A 455 -25.04 -18.96 -5.92
CA LYS A 455 -24.20 -20.04 -5.42
C LYS A 455 -23.57 -20.81 -6.59
N ILE A 456 -22.27 -20.94 -6.61
CA ILE A 456 -21.50 -21.66 -7.63
C ILE A 456 -20.89 -22.96 -7.12
N GLY A 457 -20.93 -23.20 -5.80
CA GLY A 457 -20.39 -24.40 -5.19
C GLY A 457 -20.35 -24.36 -3.69
N GLN A 458 -19.66 -25.36 -3.12
CA GLN A 458 -19.27 -25.41 -1.71
C GLN A 458 -17.81 -25.78 -1.59
N VAL A 459 -17.15 -25.23 -0.58
CA VAL A 459 -15.74 -25.54 -0.25
C VAL A 459 -15.65 -26.16 1.15
N SER A 460 -14.69 -27.05 1.37
CA SER A 460 -14.49 -27.75 2.65
C SER A 460 -14.03 -26.82 3.79
N GLY A 461 -13.60 -25.62 3.46
CA GLY A 461 -13.10 -24.60 4.39
C GLY A 461 -12.63 -23.37 3.63
N VAL A 462 -12.03 -22.42 4.34
CA VAL A 462 -11.48 -21.21 3.72
C VAL A 462 -10.15 -21.50 3.03
N PHE A 463 -9.99 -21.09 1.77
CA PHE A 463 -8.70 -20.95 1.11
C PHE A 463 -8.01 -19.69 1.65
N PRO A 464 -6.99 -19.82 2.48
CA PRO A 464 -6.37 -18.66 3.12
C PRO A 464 -5.44 -17.93 2.16
N ARG A 465 -5.33 -16.61 2.35
CA ARG A 465 -4.25 -15.82 1.74
C ARG A 465 -2.96 -15.86 2.56
N GLY A 466 -3.05 -16.23 3.83
CA GLY A 466 -1.95 -16.11 4.78
C GLY A 466 -1.94 -14.75 5.49
N GLY A 467 -0.78 -14.36 6.05
CA GLY A 467 -0.62 -13.14 6.84
C GLY A 467 -0.38 -11.87 6.01
N THR A 468 0.19 -10.86 6.66
CA THR A 468 0.67 -9.63 6.01
C THR A 468 2.20 -9.63 6.02
N PRO A 469 2.87 -9.52 4.84
CA PRO A 469 2.30 -9.56 3.49
C PRO A 469 1.62 -10.89 3.17
N ALA A 470 0.75 -10.90 2.16
CA ALA A 470 0.03 -12.09 1.75
C ALA A 470 0.99 -13.20 1.29
N VAL A 471 0.78 -14.44 1.75
CA VAL A 471 1.72 -15.55 1.53
C VAL A 471 1.84 -15.92 0.05
N GLU A 472 0.78 -15.73 -0.76
CA GLU A 472 0.82 -15.99 -2.21
C GLU A 472 1.85 -15.14 -2.96
N ARG A 473 2.39 -14.10 -2.32
CA ARG A 473 3.47 -13.25 -2.84
C ARG A 473 4.85 -13.61 -2.28
N SER A 474 4.96 -14.65 -1.48
CA SER A 474 6.22 -15.04 -0.82
C SER A 474 6.37 -16.54 -0.56
N GLY A 475 5.33 -17.33 -0.82
CA GLY A 475 5.34 -18.76 -0.57
C GLY A 475 4.19 -19.49 -1.26
N GLU A 476 4.12 -20.78 -1.05
CA GLU A 476 3.08 -21.67 -1.56
C GLU A 476 1.75 -21.42 -0.86
N THR A 477 0.64 -21.41 -1.63
CA THR A 477 -0.70 -21.25 -1.05
C THR A 477 -1.70 -22.25 -1.62
N PRO A 478 -2.72 -22.65 -0.83
CA PRO A 478 -3.81 -23.50 -1.30
C PRO A 478 -4.52 -22.96 -2.53
N MET A 479 -4.81 -21.66 -2.58
CA MET A 479 -5.47 -21.03 -3.73
C MET A 479 -4.54 -21.03 -4.96
N GLY A 480 -3.27 -20.71 -4.77
CA GLY A 480 -2.26 -20.76 -5.84
C GLY A 480 -2.14 -22.17 -6.44
N ASN A 481 -2.07 -23.19 -5.58
CA ASN A 481 -2.05 -24.59 -6.01
C ASN A 481 -3.33 -24.95 -6.78
N TYR A 482 -4.49 -24.64 -6.23
CA TYR A 482 -5.78 -24.99 -6.82
C TYR A 482 -5.96 -24.40 -8.22
N ILE A 483 -5.77 -23.09 -8.37
CA ILE A 483 -5.97 -22.45 -9.68
C ILE A 483 -4.92 -22.88 -10.71
N ALA A 484 -3.65 -23.06 -10.31
CA ALA A 484 -2.61 -23.53 -11.21
C ALA A 484 -2.89 -24.97 -11.66
N ASP A 485 -3.37 -25.83 -10.77
CA ASP A 485 -3.73 -27.21 -11.12
C ASP A 485 -4.96 -27.26 -12.05
N LEU A 486 -5.96 -26.40 -11.84
CA LEU A 486 -7.11 -26.28 -12.76
C LEU A 486 -6.67 -25.85 -14.17
N MET A 487 -5.83 -24.84 -14.27
CA MET A 487 -5.29 -24.37 -15.55
C MET A 487 -4.53 -25.49 -16.26
N ARG A 488 -3.66 -26.18 -15.53
CA ARG A 488 -2.88 -27.29 -16.07
C ARG A 488 -3.77 -28.44 -16.56
N ALA A 489 -4.74 -28.84 -15.76
CA ALA A 489 -5.67 -29.92 -16.09
C ALA A 489 -6.52 -29.58 -17.34
N LYS A 490 -7.02 -28.33 -17.44
CA LYS A 490 -7.85 -27.88 -18.55
C LYS A 490 -7.09 -27.81 -19.87
N TYR A 491 -5.86 -27.29 -19.85
CA TYR A 491 -5.09 -27.05 -21.08
C TYR A 491 -4.01 -28.10 -21.37
N LYS A 492 -3.83 -29.06 -20.46
CA LYS A 492 -2.90 -30.20 -20.60
C LYS A 492 -1.47 -29.77 -20.93
N THR A 493 -1.00 -28.70 -20.25
CA THR A 493 0.37 -28.20 -20.40
C THR A 493 1.33 -28.92 -19.44
N ASP A 494 2.63 -28.90 -19.75
CA ASP A 494 3.66 -29.43 -18.85
C ASP A 494 3.67 -28.63 -17.54
N PHE A 495 3.63 -27.31 -17.66
CA PHE A 495 3.77 -26.38 -16.53
C PHE A 495 2.70 -25.29 -16.55
N VAL A 496 2.50 -24.69 -15.37
CA VAL A 496 1.72 -23.45 -15.16
C VAL A 496 2.51 -22.51 -14.29
N ILE A 497 2.41 -21.21 -14.60
CA ILE A 497 2.83 -20.10 -13.73
C ILE A 497 1.63 -19.15 -13.58
N GLN A 498 1.22 -18.92 -12.33
CA GLN A 498 0.22 -17.93 -11.91
C GLN A 498 0.89 -16.94 -10.97
N ASN A 499 0.86 -15.64 -11.27
CA ASN A 499 1.43 -14.63 -10.35
C ASN A 499 0.59 -14.48 -9.08
N GLY A 500 1.23 -14.35 -7.94
CA GLY A 500 0.57 -14.20 -6.63
C GLY A 500 -0.26 -12.92 -6.54
N GLY A 501 0.19 -11.84 -7.21
CA GLY A 501 -0.53 -10.58 -7.31
C GLY A 501 -1.91 -10.69 -7.98
N GLY A 502 -2.11 -11.69 -8.81
CA GLY A 502 -3.40 -12.00 -9.45
C GLY A 502 -4.45 -12.61 -8.52
N ILE A 503 -4.07 -13.01 -7.29
CA ILE A 503 -4.98 -13.59 -6.27
C ILE A 503 -5.28 -12.52 -5.23
N ARG A 504 -6.50 -11.99 -5.20
CA ARG A 504 -6.82 -10.76 -4.46
C ARG A 504 -7.54 -10.96 -3.13
N ASP A 505 -8.17 -12.11 -2.89
CA ASP A 505 -8.90 -12.37 -1.63
C ASP A 505 -8.74 -13.83 -1.16
N THR A 506 -9.21 -14.12 0.04
CA THR A 506 -9.52 -15.48 0.52
C THR A 506 -10.71 -16.03 -0.26
N PHE A 507 -10.96 -17.34 -0.17
CA PHE A 507 -12.14 -17.92 -0.76
C PHE A 507 -12.82 -18.88 0.24
N PRO A 508 -14.06 -18.61 0.69
CA PRO A 508 -14.92 -17.47 0.35
C PRO A 508 -14.27 -16.11 0.60
N ALA A 509 -14.63 -15.11 -0.21
CA ALA A 509 -14.04 -13.79 -0.14
C ALA A 509 -14.40 -13.05 1.15
N LYS A 510 -13.49 -12.24 1.66
CA LYS A 510 -13.73 -11.33 2.79
C LYS A 510 -14.23 -9.97 2.33
N THR A 511 -13.87 -9.57 1.12
CA THR A 511 -14.24 -8.27 0.55
C THR A 511 -15.56 -8.31 -0.21
N TYR A 512 -16.13 -9.50 -0.47
CA TYR A 512 -17.47 -9.66 -0.99
C TYR A 512 -18.41 -10.24 0.08
N ILE A 513 -19.46 -9.49 0.42
CA ILE A 513 -20.45 -9.87 1.42
C ILE A 513 -21.79 -10.07 0.72
N PRO A 514 -22.23 -11.32 0.45
CA PRO A 514 -23.54 -11.58 -0.15
C PRO A 514 -24.69 -10.93 0.64
N ALA A 515 -25.69 -10.42 -0.06
CA ALA A 515 -26.92 -9.97 0.57
C ALA A 515 -27.80 -11.15 1.04
N ASN A 516 -27.64 -12.32 0.40
CA ASN A 516 -28.33 -13.55 0.75
C ASN A 516 -27.77 -14.14 2.06
N THR A 517 -28.48 -13.90 3.16
CA THR A 517 -28.11 -14.39 4.50
C THR A 517 -28.34 -15.89 4.74
N ALA A 518 -29.00 -16.61 3.79
CA ALA A 518 -29.19 -18.05 3.88
C ALA A 518 -27.93 -18.85 3.49
N LEU A 519 -26.92 -18.20 2.89
CA LEU A 519 -25.65 -18.82 2.54
C LEU A 519 -24.82 -19.12 3.79
N VAL A 520 -24.30 -20.33 3.89
CA VAL A 520 -23.40 -20.75 4.97
C VAL A 520 -21.99 -20.19 4.68
N ARG A 521 -21.59 -19.14 5.41
CA ARG A 521 -20.35 -18.39 5.15
C ARG A 521 -19.28 -18.57 6.22
N THR A 522 -19.63 -19.11 7.37
CA THR A 522 -18.76 -19.27 8.54
C THR A 522 -18.96 -20.65 9.16
N GLY A 523 -18.01 -21.09 9.97
CA GLY A 523 -18.03 -22.38 10.63
C GLY A 523 -16.95 -23.34 10.11
N SER A 524 -17.06 -24.62 10.48
CA SER A 524 -16.08 -25.65 10.11
C SER A 524 -16.23 -26.17 8.67
N GLY A 525 -17.12 -25.58 7.88
CA GLY A 525 -17.44 -26.02 6.51
C GLY A 525 -18.52 -27.13 6.47
N PRO A 526 -19.03 -27.49 5.27
CA PRO A 526 -18.73 -26.85 4.00
C PRO A 526 -19.32 -25.41 3.92
N LEU A 527 -18.59 -24.52 3.29
CA LEU A 527 -18.97 -23.14 3.11
C LEU A 527 -19.54 -22.90 1.71
N ASP A 528 -20.63 -22.17 1.62
CA ASP A 528 -21.19 -21.75 0.34
C ASP A 528 -20.33 -20.68 -0.31
N VAL A 529 -20.12 -20.81 -1.61
CA VAL A 529 -19.37 -19.83 -2.43
C VAL A 529 -20.20 -19.34 -3.60
N THR A 530 -20.04 -18.07 -3.92
CA THR A 530 -20.84 -17.36 -4.92
C THR A 530 -19.98 -16.85 -6.08
N LEU A 531 -20.63 -16.41 -7.15
CA LEU A 531 -19.95 -15.76 -8.26
C LEU A 531 -19.22 -14.48 -7.82
N GLY A 532 -19.80 -13.73 -6.86
CA GLY A 532 -19.16 -12.55 -6.28
C GLY A 532 -17.87 -12.86 -5.54
N ASP A 533 -17.79 -14.01 -4.86
CA ASP A 533 -16.55 -14.49 -4.24
C ASP A 533 -15.46 -14.73 -5.28
N ALA A 534 -15.80 -15.40 -6.38
CA ALA A 534 -14.87 -15.71 -7.45
C ALA A 534 -14.32 -14.43 -8.11
N LEU A 535 -15.18 -13.45 -8.37
CA LEU A 535 -14.81 -12.13 -8.89
C LEU A 535 -13.92 -11.35 -7.91
N ALA A 536 -14.17 -11.44 -6.61
CA ALA A 536 -13.31 -10.81 -5.61
C ALA A 536 -11.90 -11.41 -5.57
N VAL A 537 -11.76 -12.71 -5.83
CA VAL A 537 -10.45 -13.39 -5.90
C VAL A 537 -9.71 -13.06 -7.20
N PHE A 538 -10.40 -13.01 -8.34
CA PHE A 538 -9.83 -12.79 -9.69
C PHE A 538 -10.49 -11.61 -10.42
N PRO A 539 -10.27 -10.36 -9.99
CA PRO A 539 -11.02 -9.20 -10.48
C PRO A 539 -10.55 -8.61 -11.82
N PHE A 540 -9.36 -9.01 -12.31
CA PHE A 540 -8.70 -8.32 -13.43
C PHE A 540 -9.22 -8.70 -14.83
N GLY A 541 -10.04 -9.74 -14.95
CA GLY A 541 -10.49 -10.22 -16.26
C GLY A 541 -9.40 -10.87 -17.12
N ASN A 542 -8.27 -11.26 -16.50
CA ASN A 542 -7.14 -11.89 -17.20
C ASN A 542 -7.57 -13.13 -17.97
N GLN A 543 -7.00 -13.29 -19.17
CA GLN A 543 -7.19 -14.47 -20.00
C GLN A 543 -6.04 -15.45 -19.79
N ILE A 544 -6.34 -16.74 -19.78
CA ILE A 544 -5.31 -17.77 -19.81
C ILE A 544 -4.75 -17.85 -21.22
N ALA A 545 -3.45 -17.87 -21.35
CA ALA A 545 -2.74 -18.13 -22.59
C ALA A 545 -1.86 -19.36 -22.45
N THR A 546 -1.73 -20.13 -23.56
CA THR A 546 -0.77 -21.22 -23.66
C THR A 546 0.36 -20.83 -24.60
N THR A 547 1.58 -21.17 -24.25
CA THR A 547 2.78 -20.90 -25.03
C THR A 547 3.78 -22.03 -24.90
N VAL A 548 4.91 -21.91 -25.57
CA VAL A 548 6.07 -22.79 -25.40
C VAL A 548 7.17 -21.99 -24.70
N VAL A 549 7.87 -22.63 -23.76
CA VAL A 549 8.96 -22.02 -22.99
C VAL A 549 10.15 -22.99 -22.98
N THR A 550 11.36 -22.48 -23.22
CA THR A 550 12.57 -23.27 -23.04
C THR A 550 12.89 -23.45 -21.56
N GLY A 551 13.67 -24.49 -21.21
CA GLY A 551 14.18 -24.69 -19.86
C GLY A 551 14.89 -23.43 -19.34
N GLU A 552 15.73 -22.78 -20.18
CA GLU A 552 16.39 -21.53 -19.85
C GLU A 552 15.40 -20.41 -19.50
N ASN A 553 14.36 -20.21 -20.32
CA ASN A 553 13.37 -19.16 -20.10
C ASN A 553 12.45 -19.48 -18.92
N LEU A 554 12.16 -20.75 -18.63
CA LEU A 554 11.44 -21.16 -17.42
C LEU A 554 12.21 -20.76 -16.16
N TRP A 555 13.52 -20.99 -16.14
CA TRP A 555 14.37 -20.55 -15.04
C TRP A 555 14.40 -19.02 -14.91
N LYS A 556 14.50 -18.28 -16.02
CA LYS A 556 14.39 -16.81 -16.02
C LYS A 556 13.04 -16.33 -15.49
N ALA A 557 11.94 -17.03 -15.82
CA ALA A 557 10.62 -16.74 -15.29
C ALA A 557 10.57 -16.87 -13.78
N LEU A 558 11.09 -17.97 -13.24
CA LEU A 558 11.14 -18.21 -11.80
C LEU A 558 12.08 -17.22 -11.09
N GLU A 559 13.24 -16.90 -11.66
CA GLU A 559 14.16 -15.88 -11.13
C GLU A 559 13.52 -14.50 -11.10
N ASN A 560 12.76 -14.10 -12.14
CA ASN A 560 11.99 -12.86 -12.11
C ASN A 560 10.97 -12.90 -10.97
N GLY A 561 10.25 -14.01 -10.82
CA GLY A 561 9.22 -14.17 -9.80
C GLY A 561 9.72 -14.06 -8.36
N VAL A 562 10.95 -14.50 -8.08
CA VAL A 562 11.60 -14.37 -6.76
C VAL A 562 12.59 -13.20 -6.71
N GLY A 563 12.68 -12.42 -7.79
CA GLY A 563 13.64 -11.33 -7.96
C GLY A 563 13.20 -10.00 -7.37
N GLY A 564 11.92 -9.82 -7.11
CA GLY A 564 11.35 -8.56 -6.64
C GLY A 564 11.68 -8.21 -5.20
N ASN A 565 11.01 -7.17 -4.73
CA ASN A 565 11.11 -6.70 -3.34
C ASN A 565 10.45 -7.69 -2.39
N PHE A 566 11.20 -8.61 -1.88
CA PHE A 566 10.74 -9.70 -1.06
C PHE A 566 10.68 -9.35 0.44
N PRO A 567 9.64 -9.74 1.20
CA PRO A 567 8.42 -10.43 0.81
C PRO A 567 7.32 -9.47 0.36
N GLY A 568 6.45 -9.90 -0.59
CA GLY A 568 5.24 -9.16 -0.90
C GLY A 568 5.06 -8.71 -2.35
N ASP A 569 6.00 -9.04 -3.24
CA ASP A 569 5.92 -8.70 -4.66
C ASP A 569 4.86 -9.54 -5.40
N GLY A 570 4.04 -8.87 -6.23
CA GLY A 570 2.97 -9.52 -7.00
C GLY A 570 3.45 -10.54 -8.03
N ARG A 571 4.70 -10.42 -8.48
CA ARG A 571 5.32 -11.32 -9.48
C ARG A 571 5.59 -12.74 -8.99
N PHE A 572 5.51 -13.00 -7.67
CA PHE A 572 5.83 -14.30 -7.08
C PHE A 572 5.02 -15.45 -7.71
N PRO A 573 5.67 -16.54 -8.22
CA PRO A 573 4.99 -17.55 -9.01
C PRO A 573 4.37 -18.66 -8.17
N GLN A 574 3.07 -18.83 -8.25
CA GLN A 574 2.36 -20.05 -7.89
C GLN A 574 2.41 -20.99 -9.11
N VAL A 575 2.69 -22.27 -8.90
CA VAL A 575 3.03 -23.17 -10.02
C VAL A 575 2.25 -24.47 -10.01
N SER A 576 2.17 -25.13 -11.18
CA SER A 576 1.74 -26.52 -11.32
C SER A 576 2.60 -27.25 -12.35
N GLY A 577 2.74 -28.57 -12.18
CA GLY A 577 3.56 -29.44 -13.04
C GLY A 577 5.05 -29.44 -12.69
N LEU A 578 5.51 -28.50 -11.90
CA LEU A 578 6.90 -28.38 -11.44
C LEU A 578 6.97 -28.11 -9.94
N LYS A 579 8.16 -28.33 -9.38
CA LYS A 579 8.57 -27.87 -8.04
C LYS A 579 9.81 -27.00 -8.19
N TYR A 580 9.94 -25.98 -7.34
CA TYR A 580 11.18 -25.20 -7.26
C TYR A 580 11.53 -24.82 -5.84
N SER A 581 12.85 -24.64 -5.61
CA SER A 581 13.36 -24.06 -4.38
C SER A 581 14.15 -22.79 -4.65
N PHE A 582 14.10 -21.84 -3.72
CA PHE A 582 14.77 -20.55 -3.85
C PHE A 582 15.38 -20.09 -2.53
N ASP A 583 16.47 -19.33 -2.64
CA ASP A 583 17.19 -18.71 -1.54
C ASP A 583 17.13 -17.19 -1.66
N ALA A 584 16.32 -16.56 -0.83
CA ALA A 584 16.11 -15.09 -0.85
C ALA A 584 17.34 -14.30 -0.39
N SER A 585 18.31 -14.94 0.28
CA SER A 585 19.56 -14.29 0.70
C SER A 585 20.54 -14.06 -0.44
N LYS A 586 20.35 -14.77 -1.56
CA LYS A 586 21.21 -14.64 -2.75
C LYS A 586 20.87 -13.40 -3.57
N PRO A 587 21.83 -12.91 -4.38
CA PRO A 587 21.57 -11.82 -5.31
C PRO A 587 20.42 -12.11 -6.27
N ILE A 588 19.67 -11.07 -6.65
CA ILE A 588 18.64 -11.14 -7.69
C ILE A 588 19.22 -11.76 -8.97
N GLY A 589 18.49 -12.68 -9.60
CA GLY A 589 18.94 -13.44 -10.77
C GLY A 589 19.75 -14.70 -10.45
N SER A 590 19.95 -15.00 -9.15
CA SER A 590 20.66 -16.20 -8.69
C SER A 590 19.98 -16.84 -7.47
N ARG A 591 18.69 -16.57 -7.30
CA ARG A 591 17.90 -17.03 -6.15
C ARG A 591 17.32 -18.42 -6.32
N ILE A 592 17.02 -18.86 -7.56
CA ILE A 592 16.51 -20.21 -7.81
C ILE A 592 17.64 -21.23 -7.59
N VAL A 593 17.38 -22.20 -6.72
CA VAL A 593 18.34 -23.24 -6.35
C VAL A 593 18.10 -24.52 -7.17
N GLU A 594 16.84 -24.90 -7.33
CA GLU A 594 16.45 -26.14 -7.99
C GLU A 594 15.10 -25.99 -8.69
N VAL A 595 14.96 -26.63 -9.85
CA VAL A 595 13.67 -26.79 -10.55
C VAL A 595 13.55 -28.25 -10.99
N THR A 596 12.47 -28.92 -10.58
CA THR A 596 12.17 -30.30 -10.95
C THR A 596 10.74 -30.45 -11.44
N LYS A 597 10.47 -31.47 -12.24
CA LYS A 597 9.12 -31.96 -12.50
C LYS A 597 8.54 -32.62 -11.24
N LEU A 598 7.24 -32.95 -11.25
CA LEU A 598 6.58 -33.60 -10.11
C LEU A 598 7.16 -34.99 -9.81
N ASP A 599 7.72 -35.68 -10.81
CA ASP A 599 8.39 -36.98 -10.70
C ASP A 599 9.84 -36.89 -10.19
N GLY A 600 10.33 -35.69 -9.88
CA GLY A 600 11.69 -35.44 -9.41
C GLY A 600 12.71 -35.24 -10.53
N THR A 601 12.32 -35.36 -11.81
CA THR A 601 13.24 -35.11 -12.93
C THR A 601 13.64 -33.65 -12.98
N ALA A 602 14.95 -33.37 -13.01
CA ALA A 602 15.46 -32.00 -13.09
C ALA A 602 15.07 -31.32 -14.39
N VAL A 603 14.73 -30.04 -14.29
CA VAL A 603 14.52 -29.15 -15.45
C VAL A 603 15.79 -28.33 -15.65
N ALA A 604 16.55 -28.65 -16.69
CA ALA A 604 17.82 -28.00 -16.98
C ALA A 604 17.62 -26.57 -17.58
N LYS A 605 18.64 -25.72 -17.41
CA LYS A 605 18.74 -24.42 -18.09
C LYS A 605 19.20 -24.62 -19.54
N ASP A 606 18.35 -25.16 -20.38
CA ASP A 606 18.68 -25.53 -21.76
C ASP A 606 17.60 -25.07 -22.75
N SER A 607 17.81 -25.42 -24.02
CA SER A 607 16.88 -25.10 -25.10
C SER A 607 15.71 -26.08 -25.23
N LYS A 608 15.59 -27.07 -24.34
CA LYS A 608 14.47 -28.00 -24.33
C LYS A 608 13.16 -27.25 -24.10
N GLU A 609 12.20 -27.48 -24.96
CA GLU A 609 10.90 -26.84 -24.93
C GLU A 609 9.90 -27.60 -24.08
N TYR A 610 9.04 -26.83 -23.40
CA TYR A 610 7.92 -27.28 -22.59
C TYR A 610 6.70 -26.44 -22.89
N THR A 611 5.53 -27.05 -22.85
CA THR A 611 4.26 -26.32 -22.93
C THR A 611 3.95 -25.66 -21.58
N LEU A 612 3.52 -24.38 -21.62
CA LEU A 612 3.21 -23.59 -20.45
C LEU A 612 1.82 -22.95 -20.60
N ALA A 613 1.01 -22.96 -19.52
CA ALA A 613 -0.13 -22.06 -19.39
C ALA A 613 0.17 -20.97 -18.36
N THR A 614 -0.23 -19.75 -18.68
CA THR A 614 -0.07 -18.59 -17.81
C THR A 614 -1.10 -17.52 -18.18
N LEU A 615 -1.05 -16.33 -17.56
CA LEU A 615 -1.94 -15.23 -17.91
C LEU A 615 -1.41 -14.44 -19.12
N ASP A 616 -2.33 -13.90 -19.92
CA ASP A 616 -2.01 -12.95 -20.98
C ASP A 616 -1.21 -11.75 -20.44
N PHE A 617 -1.57 -11.25 -19.25
CA PHE A 617 -0.82 -10.23 -18.51
C PHE A 617 0.68 -10.54 -18.43
N LEU A 618 1.07 -11.77 -18.03
CA LEU A 618 2.47 -12.17 -17.92
C LEU A 618 3.12 -12.38 -19.32
N ILE A 619 2.36 -12.88 -20.28
CA ILE A 619 2.83 -13.07 -21.67
C ILE A 619 3.27 -11.73 -22.27
N TYR A 620 2.52 -10.66 -22.01
CA TYR A 620 2.81 -9.32 -22.51
C TYR A 620 3.80 -8.53 -21.65
N GLY A 621 4.40 -9.15 -20.63
CA GLY A 621 5.49 -8.58 -19.83
C GLY A 621 5.06 -7.98 -18.49
N GLY A 622 3.78 -8.13 -18.08
CA GLY A 622 3.32 -7.73 -16.76
C GLY A 622 4.12 -8.38 -15.63
N ASP A 623 4.20 -7.71 -14.49
CA ASP A 623 5.01 -8.12 -13.33
C ASP A 623 6.50 -8.37 -13.68
N GLY A 624 7.02 -7.62 -14.67
CA GLY A 624 8.43 -7.71 -15.09
C GLY A 624 8.80 -8.99 -15.85
N TYR A 625 7.85 -9.78 -16.34
CA TYR A 625 8.10 -10.97 -17.18
C TYR A 625 8.50 -10.61 -18.62
N VAL A 626 9.14 -9.47 -18.81
CA VAL A 626 9.58 -8.95 -20.11
C VAL A 626 10.61 -9.89 -20.74
N ASN A 627 10.43 -10.24 -22.02
CA ASN A 627 11.31 -11.12 -22.78
C ASN A 627 11.49 -12.55 -22.21
N VAL A 628 10.63 -12.96 -21.30
CA VAL A 628 10.63 -14.31 -20.73
C VAL A 628 9.74 -15.23 -21.57
N PHE A 629 8.56 -14.73 -21.93
CA PHE A 629 7.61 -15.43 -22.79
C PHE A 629 7.56 -14.78 -24.18
N SER A 630 7.16 -15.55 -25.18
CA SER A 630 7.01 -15.05 -26.55
C SER A 630 5.53 -14.74 -26.85
N PRO A 631 5.12 -13.47 -26.95
CA PRO A 631 3.75 -13.12 -27.33
C PRO A 631 3.34 -13.70 -28.69
N ALA A 632 4.29 -13.82 -29.64
CA ALA A 632 4.04 -14.37 -30.96
C ALA A 632 3.67 -15.87 -30.95
N GLN A 633 4.10 -16.61 -29.94
CA GLN A 633 3.80 -18.05 -29.77
C GLN A 633 2.60 -18.30 -28.87
N ALA A 634 2.12 -17.26 -28.20
CA ALA A 634 1.03 -17.38 -27.25
C ALA A 634 -0.32 -17.55 -27.94
N LYS A 635 -1.16 -18.40 -27.35
CA LYS A 635 -2.54 -18.64 -27.79
C LYS A 635 -3.48 -18.36 -26.63
N VAL A 636 -4.19 -17.25 -26.69
CA VAL A 636 -5.24 -16.92 -25.72
C VAL A 636 -6.34 -17.97 -25.78
N LYS A 637 -6.81 -18.43 -24.63
CA LYS A 637 -7.75 -19.57 -24.48
C LYS A 637 -9.11 -19.17 -23.94
N GLY A 638 -9.16 -18.46 -22.84
CA GLY A 638 -10.38 -18.05 -22.17
C GLY A 638 -10.11 -17.44 -20.82
N ALA A 639 -11.14 -16.86 -20.20
CA ALA A 639 -11.00 -16.16 -18.93
C ALA A 639 -10.56 -17.10 -17.79
N LEU A 640 -9.63 -16.64 -16.95
CA LEU A 640 -9.23 -17.34 -15.74
C LEU A 640 -10.42 -17.60 -14.83
N LEU A 641 -11.29 -16.59 -14.68
CA LEU A 641 -12.51 -16.66 -13.88
C LEU A 641 -13.42 -17.80 -14.32
N ASP A 642 -13.60 -17.98 -15.63
CA ASP A 642 -14.48 -19.05 -16.16
C ASP A 642 -13.95 -20.43 -15.80
N VAL A 643 -12.61 -20.62 -15.90
CA VAL A 643 -11.99 -21.90 -15.53
C VAL A 643 -12.22 -22.22 -14.04
N PHE A 644 -12.12 -21.22 -13.20
CA PHE A 644 -12.35 -21.35 -11.75
C PHE A 644 -13.83 -21.64 -11.43
N VAL A 645 -14.76 -20.84 -11.98
CA VAL A 645 -16.20 -20.98 -11.77
C VAL A 645 -16.74 -22.30 -12.32
N ASP A 646 -16.30 -22.69 -13.52
CA ASP A 646 -16.71 -23.95 -14.15
C ASP A 646 -16.34 -25.18 -13.30
N ALA A 647 -15.13 -25.17 -12.69
CA ALA A 647 -14.69 -26.25 -11.82
C ALA A 647 -15.57 -26.38 -10.57
N LEU A 648 -15.90 -25.26 -9.92
CA LEU A 648 -16.78 -25.25 -8.74
C LEU A 648 -18.19 -25.71 -9.08
N ARG A 649 -18.73 -25.25 -10.22
CA ARG A 649 -20.04 -25.67 -10.71
C ARG A 649 -20.08 -27.15 -11.08
N ALA A 650 -19.00 -27.68 -11.65
CA ALA A 650 -18.90 -29.11 -11.97
C ALA A 650 -18.89 -29.95 -10.69
N ASP A 651 -18.15 -29.55 -9.66
CA ASP A 651 -18.17 -30.21 -8.35
C ASP A 651 -19.58 -30.15 -7.73
N MET A 652 -20.22 -29.00 -7.76
CA MET A 652 -21.58 -28.81 -7.24
C MET A 652 -22.60 -29.71 -7.97
N ALA A 653 -22.52 -29.76 -9.32
CA ALA A 653 -23.41 -30.63 -10.12
C ALA A 653 -23.18 -32.11 -9.84
N ALA A 654 -21.96 -32.51 -9.46
CA ALA A 654 -21.62 -33.86 -9.02
C ALA A 654 -21.92 -34.15 -7.55
N GLY A 655 -22.54 -33.22 -6.81
CA GLY A 655 -22.81 -33.33 -5.38
C GLY A 655 -21.56 -33.33 -4.51
N LYS A 656 -20.44 -32.78 -5.00
CA LYS A 656 -19.15 -32.75 -4.31
C LYS A 656 -18.91 -31.40 -3.65
N VAL A 657 -18.18 -31.45 -2.54
CA VAL A 657 -17.60 -30.28 -1.87
C VAL A 657 -16.16 -30.14 -2.35
N THR A 658 -15.82 -29.00 -2.95
CA THR A 658 -14.46 -28.71 -3.40
C THR A 658 -13.52 -28.66 -2.20
N GLN A 659 -12.46 -29.48 -2.23
CA GLN A 659 -11.49 -29.57 -1.15
C GLN A 659 -10.47 -28.45 -1.21
N VAL A 660 -10.18 -27.85 -0.05
CA VAL A 660 -9.01 -26.93 0.07
C VAL A 660 -7.75 -27.80 -0.01
N PRO A 661 -6.89 -27.64 -1.04
CA PRO A 661 -5.68 -28.45 -1.14
C PRO A 661 -4.71 -28.07 -0.03
N ALA A 662 -3.96 -29.06 0.45
CA ALA A 662 -2.80 -28.79 1.31
C ALA A 662 -1.64 -28.23 0.49
N ALA A 663 -0.73 -27.50 1.13
CA ALA A 663 0.58 -27.23 0.57
C ALA A 663 1.34 -28.58 0.42
N ASP A 664 1.89 -28.84 -0.77
CA ASP A 664 2.56 -30.10 -1.10
C ASP A 664 4.08 -29.96 -1.28
N GLY A 665 4.60 -28.79 -0.95
CA GLY A 665 6.03 -28.47 -1.01
C GLY A 665 6.54 -28.22 -2.43
N ARG A 666 5.65 -27.84 -3.36
CA ARG A 666 6.06 -27.46 -4.73
C ARG A 666 6.84 -26.15 -4.78
N ILE A 667 6.74 -25.30 -3.75
CA ILE A 667 7.49 -24.06 -3.61
C ILE A 667 8.19 -24.07 -2.25
N LYS A 668 9.51 -24.08 -2.26
CA LYS A 668 10.30 -24.19 -1.03
C LYS A 668 11.30 -23.04 -0.91
N LYS A 669 11.17 -22.24 0.14
CA LYS A 669 12.22 -21.30 0.53
C LYS A 669 13.32 -22.06 1.29
N VAL A 670 14.58 -21.84 0.88
CA VAL A 670 15.79 -22.38 1.52
C VAL A 670 16.75 -21.21 1.77
N GLY A 671 17.27 -21.05 2.98
CA GLY A 671 18.12 -19.90 3.34
C GLY A 671 17.37 -18.73 3.93
#